data_de842d332d84edf5cf80c1999fbecf56
#
_entry.id   de842d332d84edf5cf80c1999fbecf56
#
_cell.length_a   1.000
_cell.length_b   1.000
_cell.length_c   1.000
_cell.angle_alpha   90.00
_cell.angle_beta   90.00
_cell.angle_gamma   90.00
#
_symmetry.space_group_name_H-M   'P 1'
#
loop_
_entity.id
_entity.type
_entity.pdbx_description
1 polymer ?
#
loop_
_entity_poly.entity_id
_entity_poly.type
_entity_poly.pdbx_seq_one_letter_code
_entity_poly.pdbx_strand_id
1 'polypeptide(L)'
;MKNHREDVNSNDENKKGAAYLMKWRKKDKKEVMQGDSANSQNTQQKQNRRMTLPEFIAKKNLLIEKVFIVAVIFCAVCAPFVEVNYDLTEYLPDYVDSKAGLNLMEEKFGYPGTARIMIEDVTLYEAKQYKDRLEAVDGVDQILWCDTTTDIYTSSEFINEKDIEDYYKDGYAVMDVTFVEGDASKRTSQAIDEMREITGDKGYFVGMAVQSKSLAEKVAEEMKLILSLGVFFIFLILCITTTSWFEPVLFLSVMGVAIVLNKGTNIFLGTISFLTNNVVAVLQLAVSMDYSIFLLHAYTRYKNAGQDQETALTHAIEEALNSILASSLTTIVGFLVLTVMKFNIGFDLGLSLAKGVVFSLITVLFLMPALILRMSKLIDRFAHRSFLPDFTRLSRGICKIRLAVLVFVLILFLPMYQAQKRNSYLFGNSAVGAGEGTQVYEDDQKIIQIFGRSNMMMAIVPAQSNVTEAQLTEHLEELPYIKSVRSLAGTIPQGVPEEFLPESITGLLHKNGYSRILLYTRTKEESPLAFQCADEIQSIIKEYYPQNSYLVGGTPSTQDIETVITKDYALVNLLSMLGVFLVVMLTYKSLAIPLVVMIPIEVAIYFNMAVPYLAGEKVVFMGYVIVSCIQLGATVDYAILTTSNYIDARKTMDKHEAASFTLIRSIPAILTSGSILTIVGYVLYHISSISAIGDLGHLIGRGAWISVLLVLTLLPALLVLVDPLLTKNELTRLMEWHEKRKAARRRLAGAVIHGKPFGKRQKVRVSVSDQQAAPEEAKQKPAERRRHQRHRRISKEDIHYEG
;
A
#
# COMPACT_ATOMS: atom_id res chain seq x y z
N MET A 1 59.34 11.79 2.20
CA MET A 1 59.25 11.36 3.61
C MET A 1 57.86 11.52 4.26
N LYS A 2 56.84 12.07 3.59
CA LYS A 2 55.44 12.19 4.13
C LYS A 2 54.54 10.98 3.80
N ASN A 3 54.79 10.25 2.72
CA ASN A 3 53.93 9.13 2.31
C ASN A 3 54.20 7.79 3.05
N HIS A 4 55.32 7.68 3.81
CA HIS A 4 55.63 6.45 4.55
C HIS A 4 55.05 6.39 5.97
N ARG A 5 54.53 7.53 6.50
CA ARG A 5 53.89 7.56 7.83
C ARG A 5 52.35 7.26 7.78
N GLU A 6 51.70 7.47 6.64
CA GLU A 6 50.27 7.17 6.51
C GLU A 6 50.01 5.69 6.28
N ASP A 7 50.87 4.97 5.58
CA ASP A 7 50.72 3.53 5.33
C ASP A 7 50.97 2.65 6.58
N VAL A 8 51.79 3.10 7.50
CA VAL A 8 52.08 2.37 8.75
C VAL A 8 50.95 2.49 9.74
N ASN A 9 50.26 3.65 9.79
CA ASN A 9 49.10 3.84 10.68
C ASN A 9 47.86 3.09 10.17
N SER A 10 47.69 2.96 8.86
CA SER A 10 46.52 2.23 8.28
C SER A 10 46.62 0.71 8.48
N ASN A 11 47.83 0.15 8.55
CA ASN A 11 48.06 -1.28 8.78
C ASN A 11 47.89 -1.68 10.26
N ASP A 12 48.19 -0.78 11.19
CA ASP A 12 48.00 -1.03 12.63
C ASP A 12 46.51 -0.90 13.06
N GLU A 13 45.76 0.00 12.46
CA GLU A 13 44.29 0.09 12.69
C GLU A 13 43.54 -1.07 12.05
N ASN A 14 43.95 -1.57 10.88
CA ASN A 14 43.40 -2.78 10.27
C ASN A 14 43.70 -4.05 11.10
N LYS A 15 44.86 -4.14 11.71
CA LYS A 15 45.18 -5.24 12.64
C LYS A 15 44.36 -5.15 13.94
N LYS A 16 44.10 -3.96 14.44
CA LYS A 16 43.27 -3.75 15.64
C LYS A 16 41.81 -4.09 15.35
N GLY A 17 41.24 -3.73 14.18
CA GLY A 17 39.88 -4.09 13.77
C GLY A 17 39.73 -5.61 13.59
N ALA A 18 40.68 -6.26 12.95
CA ALA A 18 40.66 -7.71 12.77
C ALA A 18 40.88 -8.47 14.11
N ALA A 19 41.72 -7.93 15.00
CA ALA A 19 41.92 -8.47 16.34
C ALA A 19 40.68 -8.32 17.23
N TYR A 20 39.92 -7.24 17.04
CA TYR A 20 38.65 -7.00 17.75
C TYR A 20 37.56 -7.96 17.28
N LEU A 21 37.44 -8.20 15.98
CA LEU A 21 36.51 -9.20 15.41
C LEU A 21 36.86 -10.62 15.86
N MET A 22 38.17 -10.95 15.96
CA MET A 22 38.64 -12.23 16.51
C MET A 22 38.39 -12.37 18.03
N LYS A 23 38.51 -11.26 18.78
CA LYS A 23 38.29 -11.25 20.23
C LYS A 23 36.77 -11.39 20.55
N TRP A 24 35.92 -10.79 19.71
CA TRP A 24 34.48 -10.92 19.81
C TRP A 24 34.02 -12.32 19.40
N ARG A 25 34.53 -12.89 18.29
CA ARG A 25 34.30 -14.28 17.92
C ARG A 25 34.75 -15.29 19.02
N LYS A 26 35.77 -14.97 19.76
CA LYS A 26 36.22 -15.77 20.91
C LYS A 26 35.34 -15.61 22.14
N LYS A 27 34.72 -14.42 22.32
CA LYS A 27 33.79 -14.13 23.42
C LYS A 27 32.43 -14.80 23.18
N ASP A 28 31.90 -14.71 21.94
CA ASP A 28 30.68 -15.46 21.55
C ASP A 28 30.88 -16.99 21.72
N LYS A 29 32.03 -17.52 21.30
CA LYS A 29 32.34 -18.93 21.57
C LYS A 29 32.39 -19.27 23.06
N LYS A 30 32.83 -18.34 23.91
CA LYS A 30 32.93 -18.55 25.36
C LYS A 30 31.55 -18.44 26.05
N GLU A 31 30.69 -17.52 25.61
CA GLU A 31 29.31 -17.37 26.13
C GLU A 31 28.43 -18.56 25.71
N VAL A 32 28.61 -19.07 24.49
CA VAL A 32 27.94 -20.30 24.01
C VAL A 32 28.45 -21.53 24.78
N MET A 33 29.77 -21.63 25.10
CA MET A 33 30.29 -22.75 25.90
C MET A 33 30.00 -22.66 27.41
N GLN A 34 29.77 -21.45 27.97
CA GLN A 34 29.35 -21.29 29.36
C GLN A 34 27.87 -21.58 29.57
N GLY A 35 27.01 -21.44 28.52
CA GLY A 35 25.61 -21.92 28.54
C GLY A 35 25.51 -23.44 28.67
N ASP A 36 26.42 -24.19 28.05
CA ASP A 36 26.41 -25.66 28.08
C ASP A 36 26.89 -26.27 29.41
N SER A 37 27.80 -25.60 30.12
CA SER A 37 28.25 -26.09 31.43
C SER A 37 27.26 -25.90 32.58
N ALA A 38 26.34 -24.93 32.45
CA ALA A 38 25.24 -24.75 33.38
C ALA A 38 24.06 -25.73 33.14
N ASN A 39 23.98 -26.28 31.91
CA ASN A 39 22.88 -27.16 31.49
C ASN A 39 23.13 -28.67 31.88
N SER A 40 24.38 -29.05 32.13
CA SER A 40 24.69 -30.42 32.48
C SER A 40 24.28 -30.81 33.94
N GLN A 41 24.03 -29.85 34.82
CA GLN A 41 23.52 -30.11 36.18
C GLN A 41 21.97 -30.17 36.26
N ASN A 42 21.27 -29.81 35.19
CA ASN A 42 19.80 -29.74 35.15
C ASN A 42 19.12 -30.96 34.48
N THR A 43 19.89 -32.01 34.14
CA THR A 43 19.37 -33.16 33.39
C THR A 43 18.48 -34.10 34.26
N GLN A 44 18.47 -33.94 35.57
CA GLN A 44 17.62 -34.74 36.47
C GLN A 44 16.27 -34.10 36.89
N GLN A 45 15.99 -32.84 36.46
CA GLN A 45 14.70 -32.19 36.75
C GLN A 45 13.76 -32.12 35.52
N LYS A 46 14.01 -32.90 34.49
CA LYS A 46 13.32 -32.81 33.17
C LYS A 46 11.94 -33.49 33.10
N GLN A 47 11.34 -33.94 34.19
CA GLN A 47 10.10 -34.77 34.09
C GLN A 47 8.78 -34.01 34.10
N ASN A 48 8.71 -32.66 34.26
CA ASN A 48 7.43 -31.89 34.22
C ASN A 48 7.54 -30.49 33.63
N ARG A 49 8.50 -30.20 32.73
CA ARG A 49 8.57 -28.89 32.05
C ARG A 49 7.66 -28.91 30.85
N ARG A 50 6.67 -28.01 30.78
CA ARG A 50 5.90 -27.78 29.57
C ARG A 50 6.86 -27.44 28.46
N MET A 51 6.76 -28.17 27.32
CA MET A 51 7.55 -27.96 26.13
C MET A 51 7.43 -26.49 25.67
N THR A 52 8.56 -25.81 25.43
CA THR A 52 8.55 -24.45 24.90
C THR A 52 8.13 -24.45 23.43
N LEU A 53 7.62 -23.32 22.90
CA LEU A 53 7.19 -23.21 21.51
C LEU A 53 8.32 -23.60 20.53
N PRO A 54 9.58 -23.13 20.68
CA PRO A 54 10.70 -23.54 19.82
C PRO A 54 10.98 -25.04 19.87
N GLU A 55 10.95 -25.64 21.07
CA GLU A 55 11.11 -27.10 21.23
C GLU A 55 9.99 -27.91 20.58
N PHE A 56 8.76 -27.39 20.62
CA PHE A 56 7.61 -28.00 19.94
C PHE A 56 7.79 -27.98 18.43
N ILE A 57 8.19 -26.86 17.87
CA ILE A 57 8.42 -26.70 16.43
C ILE A 57 9.53 -27.65 15.95
N ALA A 58 10.65 -27.73 16.65
CA ALA A 58 11.75 -28.59 16.28
C ALA A 58 11.38 -30.09 16.32
N LYS A 59 10.60 -30.54 17.34
CA LYS A 59 10.25 -31.95 17.52
C LYS A 59 9.06 -32.43 16.69
N LYS A 60 8.10 -31.52 16.34
CA LYS A 60 6.87 -31.87 15.60
C LYS A 60 6.90 -31.45 14.13
N ASN A 61 8.10 -31.33 13.56
CA ASN A 61 8.31 -30.86 12.18
C ASN A 61 7.48 -31.61 11.12
N LEU A 62 7.39 -32.96 11.19
CA LEU A 62 6.59 -33.76 10.26
C LEU A 62 5.09 -33.51 10.35
N LEU A 63 4.56 -33.21 11.54
CA LEU A 63 3.16 -32.87 11.72
C LEU A 63 2.87 -31.49 11.09
N ILE A 64 3.76 -30.54 11.32
CA ILE A 64 3.67 -29.19 10.79
C ILE A 64 3.66 -29.23 9.26
N GLU A 65 4.61 -29.96 8.64
CA GLU A 65 4.66 -30.13 7.18
C GLU A 65 3.32 -30.67 6.61
N LYS A 66 2.76 -31.71 7.25
CA LYS A 66 1.47 -32.30 6.80
C LYS A 66 0.33 -31.30 6.90
N VAL A 67 0.24 -30.51 7.97
CA VAL A 67 -0.79 -29.48 8.14
C VAL A 67 -0.67 -28.42 7.04
N PHE A 68 0.55 -27.96 6.76
CA PHE A 68 0.77 -26.98 5.67
C PHE A 68 0.43 -27.55 4.29
N ILE A 69 0.75 -28.82 3.99
CA ILE A 69 0.39 -29.45 2.73
C ILE A 69 -1.13 -29.47 2.55
N VAL A 70 -1.89 -29.87 3.58
CA VAL A 70 -3.36 -29.88 3.52
C VAL A 70 -3.90 -28.46 3.35
N ALA A 71 -3.39 -27.49 4.10
CA ALA A 71 -3.79 -26.08 3.99
C ALA A 71 -3.51 -25.49 2.59
N VAL A 72 -2.34 -25.78 2.02
CA VAL A 72 -1.98 -25.35 0.67
C VAL A 72 -2.90 -25.95 -0.38
N ILE A 73 -3.21 -27.25 -0.32
CA ILE A 73 -4.13 -27.90 -1.26
C ILE A 73 -5.52 -27.26 -1.17
N PHE A 74 -6.03 -27.07 0.06
CA PHE A 74 -7.31 -26.41 0.27
C PHE A 74 -7.33 -24.99 -0.32
N CYS A 75 -6.34 -24.16 0.01
CA CYS A 75 -6.26 -22.79 -0.49
C CYS A 75 -6.01 -22.70 -1.98
N ALA A 76 -5.26 -23.64 -2.58
CA ALA A 76 -5.06 -23.70 -4.01
C ALA A 76 -6.36 -24.03 -4.78
N VAL A 77 -7.24 -24.85 -4.20
CA VAL A 77 -8.57 -25.11 -4.74
C VAL A 77 -9.49 -23.91 -4.60
N CYS A 78 -9.41 -23.16 -3.48
CA CYS A 78 -10.25 -21.98 -3.26
C CYS A 78 -9.84 -20.76 -4.08
N ALA A 79 -8.56 -20.60 -4.41
CA ALA A 79 -8.04 -19.40 -5.07
C ALA A 79 -8.71 -19.04 -6.41
N PRO A 80 -9.08 -19.99 -7.31
CA PRO A 80 -9.78 -19.67 -8.56
C PRO A 80 -11.23 -19.18 -8.40
N PHE A 81 -11.83 -19.36 -7.22
CA PHE A 81 -13.21 -18.95 -6.92
C PHE A 81 -13.30 -17.56 -6.30
N VAL A 82 -12.19 -16.86 -6.18
CA VAL A 82 -12.17 -15.46 -5.70
C VAL A 82 -12.62 -14.56 -6.83
N GLU A 83 -13.68 -13.82 -6.62
CA GLU A 83 -14.19 -12.85 -7.58
C GLU A 83 -13.36 -11.56 -7.55
N VAL A 84 -13.09 -10.99 -8.74
CA VAL A 84 -12.27 -9.79 -8.91
C VAL A 84 -13.09 -8.71 -9.58
N ASN A 85 -13.17 -7.54 -8.94
CA ASN A 85 -13.85 -6.37 -9.48
C ASN A 85 -12.85 -5.40 -10.12
N TYR A 86 -13.22 -4.89 -11.30
CA TYR A 86 -12.42 -3.95 -12.10
C TYR A 86 -13.01 -2.53 -12.11
N ASP A 87 -14.19 -2.34 -11.55
CA ASP A 87 -14.88 -1.03 -11.50
C ASP A 87 -14.48 -0.28 -10.21
N LEU A 88 -13.87 0.89 -10.37
CA LEU A 88 -13.48 1.76 -9.25
C LEU A 88 -14.66 2.39 -8.54
N THR A 89 -15.78 2.60 -9.24
CA THR A 89 -16.96 3.26 -8.68
C THR A 89 -17.66 2.42 -7.62
N GLU A 90 -17.50 1.09 -7.69
CA GLU A 90 -17.99 0.15 -6.68
C GLU A 90 -17.35 0.32 -5.30
N TYR A 91 -16.15 0.92 -5.26
CA TYR A 91 -15.41 1.17 -4.01
C TYR A 91 -15.72 2.52 -3.37
N LEU A 92 -16.56 3.35 -4.01
CA LEU A 92 -17.06 4.58 -3.41
C LEU A 92 -17.99 4.28 -2.23
N PRO A 93 -17.96 5.11 -1.18
CA PRO A 93 -18.92 4.97 -0.07
C PRO A 93 -20.35 5.33 -0.53
N ASP A 94 -21.35 4.62 -0.01
CA ASP A 94 -22.76 4.80 -0.36
C ASP A 94 -23.35 6.20 -0.09
N TYR A 95 -22.67 7.00 0.74
CA TYR A 95 -23.15 8.34 1.11
C TYR A 95 -22.77 9.44 0.10
N VAL A 96 -21.95 9.17 -0.92
CA VAL A 96 -21.60 10.16 -1.95
C VAL A 96 -22.65 10.17 -3.05
N ASP A 97 -22.92 11.36 -3.62
CA ASP A 97 -24.03 11.57 -4.55
C ASP A 97 -23.90 10.67 -5.80
N SER A 98 -22.70 10.52 -6.36
CA SER A 98 -22.49 9.67 -7.55
C SER A 98 -22.78 8.19 -7.26
N LYS A 99 -22.35 7.65 -6.12
CA LYS A 99 -22.62 6.25 -5.75
C LYS A 99 -24.07 6.01 -5.41
N ALA A 100 -24.71 6.94 -4.68
CA ALA A 100 -26.14 6.87 -4.41
C ALA A 100 -26.96 6.89 -5.71
N GLY A 101 -26.55 7.71 -6.68
CA GLY A 101 -27.15 7.76 -8.01
C GLY A 101 -26.93 6.48 -8.81
N LEU A 102 -25.72 5.89 -8.80
CA LEU A 102 -25.43 4.61 -9.44
C LEU A 102 -26.24 3.46 -8.85
N ASN A 103 -26.34 3.38 -7.52
CA ASN A 103 -27.16 2.36 -6.84
C ASN A 103 -28.66 2.53 -7.19
N LEU A 104 -29.14 3.77 -7.27
CA LEU A 104 -30.53 4.05 -7.71
C LEU A 104 -30.74 3.67 -9.20
N MET A 105 -29.76 3.96 -10.05
CA MET A 105 -29.80 3.56 -11.46
C MET A 105 -29.86 2.04 -11.59
N GLU A 106 -29.04 1.31 -10.85
CA GLU A 106 -29.05 -0.15 -10.82
C GLU A 106 -30.41 -0.70 -10.36
N GLU A 107 -30.98 -0.16 -9.29
CA GLU A 107 -32.30 -0.58 -8.77
C GLU A 107 -33.44 -0.33 -9.76
N LYS A 108 -33.42 0.82 -10.46
CA LYS A 108 -34.56 1.27 -11.27
C LYS A 108 -34.45 0.89 -12.75
N PHE A 109 -33.25 0.98 -13.32
CA PHE A 109 -32.98 0.74 -14.75
C PHE A 109 -32.18 -0.54 -15.02
N GLY A 110 -31.55 -1.12 -14.00
CA GLY A 110 -30.48 -2.09 -14.12
C GLY A 110 -29.10 -1.40 -14.25
N TYR A 111 -28.04 -2.19 -14.17
CA TYR A 111 -26.66 -1.70 -14.41
C TYR A 111 -26.10 -2.41 -15.65
N PRO A 112 -26.60 -2.08 -16.85
CA PRO A 112 -26.12 -2.72 -18.07
C PRO A 112 -24.72 -2.25 -18.40
N GLY A 113 -23.89 -3.15 -18.91
CA GLY A 113 -22.61 -2.78 -19.49
C GLY A 113 -22.81 -1.88 -20.71
N THR A 114 -21.85 -0.99 -20.95
CA THR A 114 -21.94 -0.03 -22.06
C THR A 114 -20.67 -0.05 -22.92
N ALA A 115 -20.89 0.08 -24.25
CA ALA A 115 -19.80 0.29 -25.19
C ALA A 115 -20.22 1.27 -26.28
N ARG A 116 -19.24 1.88 -26.92
CA ARG A 116 -19.40 2.65 -28.16
C ARG A 116 -18.56 2.02 -29.25
N ILE A 117 -19.17 1.77 -30.38
CA ILE A 117 -18.52 1.10 -31.53
C ILE A 117 -18.56 2.04 -32.71
N MET A 118 -17.40 2.29 -33.32
CA MET A 118 -17.31 2.99 -34.59
C MET A 118 -16.92 1.99 -35.68
N ILE A 119 -17.57 2.08 -36.84
CA ILE A 119 -17.31 1.25 -38.01
C ILE A 119 -16.87 2.19 -39.14
N GLU A 120 -15.71 1.92 -39.73
CA GLU A 120 -15.17 2.72 -40.83
C GLU A 120 -15.53 2.16 -42.21
N ASP A 121 -15.49 3.02 -43.23
CA ASP A 121 -15.71 2.70 -44.61
C ASP A 121 -17.03 1.96 -44.85
N VAL A 122 -18.14 2.59 -44.40
CA VAL A 122 -19.50 2.06 -44.53
C VAL A 122 -20.46 3.12 -45.04
N THR A 123 -21.41 2.72 -45.83
CA THR A 123 -22.59 3.53 -46.18
C THR A 123 -23.65 3.45 -45.05
N LEU A 124 -24.64 4.36 -45.03
CA LEU A 124 -25.74 4.31 -44.07
C LEU A 124 -26.47 2.96 -44.06
N TYR A 125 -26.66 2.37 -45.25
CA TYR A 125 -27.30 1.07 -45.37
C TYR A 125 -26.43 -0.08 -44.84
N GLU A 126 -25.14 -0.07 -45.13
CA GLU A 126 -24.19 -1.07 -44.60
C GLU A 126 -24.07 -0.94 -43.08
N ALA A 127 -24.03 0.28 -42.56
CA ALA A 127 -24.01 0.55 -41.12
C ALA A 127 -25.26 -0.06 -40.43
N LYS A 128 -26.46 0.04 -41.06
CA LYS A 128 -27.67 -0.59 -40.55
C LYS A 128 -27.54 -2.12 -40.57
N GLN A 129 -26.99 -2.72 -41.63
CA GLN A 129 -26.75 -4.15 -41.65
C GLN A 129 -25.80 -4.62 -40.56
N TYR A 130 -24.73 -3.83 -40.29
CA TYR A 130 -23.86 -4.10 -39.14
C TYR A 130 -24.64 -3.99 -37.85
N LYS A 131 -25.42 -2.92 -37.62
CA LYS A 131 -26.25 -2.77 -36.44
C LYS A 131 -27.13 -4.00 -36.19
N ASP A 132 -27.86 -4.43 -37.19
CA ASP A 132 -28.80 -5.59 -37.08
C ASP A 132 -28.05 -6.89 -36.72
N ARG A 133 -26.83 -7.08 -37.24
CA ARG A 133 -25.99 -8.24 -36.93
C ARG A 133 -25.41 -8.14 -35.50
N LEU A 134 -24.99 -6.96 -35.07
CA LEU A 134 -24.43 -6.71 -33.75
C LEU A 134 -25.51 -6.83 -32.67
N GLU A 135 -26.72 -6.38 -32.94
CA GLU A 135 -27.87 -6.48 -32.05
C GLU A 135 -28.37 -7.91 -31.84
N ALA A 136 -28.08 -8.80 -32.79
CA ALA A 136 -28.40 -10.24 -32.70
C ALA A 136 -27.41 -11.05 -31.86
N VAL A 137 -26.29 -10.45 -31.40
CA VAL A 137 -25.25 -11.10 -30.57
C VAL A 137 -25.81 -11.41 -29.19
N ASP A 138 -25.56 -12.61 -28.67
CA ASP A 138 -25.99 -12.97 -27.31
C ASP A 138 -25.29 -12.10 -26.26
N GLY A 139 -26.06 -11.48 -25.38
CA GLY A 139 -25.53 -10.56 -24.36
C GLY A 139 -25.67 -9.09 -24.73
N VAL A 140 -26.05 -8.75 -25.97
CA VAL A 140 -26.43 -7.40 -26.38
C VAL A 140 -27.90 -7.19 -26.04
N ASP A 141 -28.21 -6.08 -25.36
CA ASP A 141 -29.59 -5.67 -25.05
C ASP A 141 -30.14 -4.79 -26.15
N GLN A 142 -29.42 -3.72 -26.50
CA GLN A 142 -29.84 -2.75 -27.50
C GLN A 142 -28.67 -1.99 -28.10
N ILE A 143 -28.85 -1.52 -29.35
CA ILE A 143 -27.90 -0.64 -30.03
C ILE A 143 -28.61 0.65 -30.46
N LEU A 144 -28.19 1.78 -29.92
CA LEU A 144 -28.67 3.11 -30.30
C LEU A 144 -27.84 3.66 -31.46
N TRP A 145 -28.52 4.09 -32.49
CA TRP A 145 -27.94 4.74 -33.67
C TRP A 145 -28.95 5.76 -34.26
N CYS A 146 -28.60 6.48 -35.32
CA CYS A 146 -29.44 7.52 -35.92
C CYS A 146 -30.77 6.95 -36.47
N ASP A 147 -30.86 5.65 -36.76
CA ASP A 147 -32.10 5.00 -37.25
C ASP A 147 -33.24 4.98 -36.23
N THR A 148 -32.98 5.33 -34.99
CA THR A 148 -34.00 5.46 -33.96
C THR A 148 -34.84 6.71 -34.12
N THR A 149 -34.29 7.78 -34.70
CA THR A 149 -34.93 9.08 -34.88
C THR A 149 -35.09 9.49 -36.33
N THR A 150 -34.33 8.89 -37.24
CA THR A 150 -34.26 9.26 -38.67
C THR A 150 -34.52 8.04 -39.53
N ASP A 151 -35.46 8.17 -40.50
CA ASP A 151 -35.68 7.10 -41.49
C ASP A 151 -34.52 7.08 -42.51
N ILE A 152 -33.58 6.15 -42.30
CA ILE A 152 -32.40 5.97 -43.12
C ILE A 152 -32.67 5.40 -44.53
N TYR A 153 -33.90 4.88 -44.79
CA TYR A 153 -34.32 4.40 -46.09
C TYR A 153 -34.83 5.51 -47.00
N THR A 154 -34.99 6.72 -46.49
CA THR A 154 -35.28 7.89 -47.26
C THR A 154 -34.07 8.29 -48.11
N SER A 155 -34.32 8.84 -49.32
CA SER A 155 -33.21 9.28 -50.19
C SER A 155 -32.30 10.25 -49.43
N SER A 156 -31.00 10.10 -49.56
CA SER A 156 -29.96 10.90 -48.86
C SER A 156 -30.14 12.44 -49.06
N GLU A 157 -30.82 12.87 -50.15
CA GLU A 157 -31.19 14.27 -50.41
C GLU A 157 -32.21 14.83 -49.43
N PHE A 158 -32.99 13.98 -48.74
CA PHE A 158 -34.03 14.39 -47.76
C PHE A 158 -33.61 14.15 -46.32
N ILE A 159 -32.42 13.52 -46.08
CA ILE A 159 -31.85 13.38 -44.77
C ILE A 159 -31.09 14.66 -44.44
N ASN A 160 -31.44 15.30 -43.35
CA ASN A 160 -30.71 16.47 -42.87
C ASN A 160 -29.39 15.99 -42.24
N GLU A 161 -28.28 16.33 -42.81
CA GLU A 161 -26.92 15.91 -42.34
C GLU A 161 -26.70 16.25 -40.85
N LYS A 162 -27.29 17.33 -40.36
CA LYS A 162 -27.20 17.77 -38.96
C LYS A 162 -27.85 16.78 -37.99
N ASP A 163 -28.89 16.07 -38.41
CA ASP A 163 -29.61 15.14 -37.55
C ASP A 163 -28.90 13.81 -37.37
N ILE A 164 -27.95 13.50 -38.27
CA ILE A 164 -27.17 12.27 -38.25
C ILE A 164 -25.65 12.47 -37.97
N GLU A 165 -25.15 13.71 -38.00
CA GLU A 165 -23.70 14.02 -37.90
C GLU A 165 -23.07 13.44 -36.61
N ASP A 166 -23.82 13.31 -35.54
CA ASP A 166 -23.35 12.72 -34.29
C ASP A 166 -23.17 11.21 -34.35
N TYR A 167 -23.80 10.52 -35.33
CA TYR A 167 -23.80 9.08 -35.48
C TYR A 167 -23.23 8.56 -36.81
N TYR A 168 -23.18 9.43 -37.83
CA TYR A 168 -22.63 9.09 -39.13
C TYR A 168 -21.96 10.30 -39.79
N LYS A 169 -20.70 10.14 -40.15
CA LYS A 169 -19.92 11.22 -40.76
C LYS A 169 -18.80 10.63 -41.65
N ASP A 170 -18.64 11.15 -42.86
CA ASP A 170 -17.55 10.79 -43.78
C ASP A 170 -17.30 9.29 -43.98
N GLY A 171 -18.36 8.47 -44.00
CA GLY A 171 -18.25 7.01 -44.13
C GLY A 171 -17.95 6.29 -42.81
N TYR A 172 -18.00 6.97 -41.68
CA TYR A 172 -17.89 6.38 -40.35
C TYR A 172 -19.25 6.38 -39.66
N ALA A 173 -19.61 5.25 -39.07
CA ALA A 173 -20.81 5.10 -38.27
C ALA A 173 -20.44 4.81 -36.83
N VAL A 174 -20.97 5.58 -35.86
CA VAL A 174 -20.77 5.34 -34.44
C VAL A 174 -22.09 4.96 -33.77
N MET A 175 -22.05 3.90 -32.94
CA MET A 175 -23.21 3.28 -32.32
C MET A 175 -22.96 3.12 -30.82
N ASP A 176 -23.95 3.42 -29.99
CA ASP A 176 -23.92 3.19 -28.54
C ASP A 176 -24.59 1.84 -28.25
N VAL A 177 -23.85 0.95 -27.59
CA VAL A 177 -24.29 -0.42 -27.28
C VAL A 177 -24.54 -0.55 -25.79
N THR A 178 -25.65 -1.18 -25.45
CA THR A 178 -26.02 -1.57 -24.09
C THR A 178 -26.08 -3.08 -24.02
N PHE A 179 -25.48 -3.67 -22.97
CA PHE A 179 -25.47 -5.12 -22.74
C PHE A 179 -26.50 -5.53 -21.70
N VAL A 180 -26.91 -6.79 -21.72
CA VAL A 180 -27.86 -7.36 -20.73
C VAL A 180 -27.25 -7.42 -19.33
N GLU A 181 -25.95 -7.65 -19.22
CA GLU A 181 -25.22 -7.77 -17.95
C GLU A 181 -24.21 -6.63 -17.82
N GLY A 182 -23.67 -6.45 -16.61
CA GLY A 182 -22.73 -5.37 -16.30
C GLY A 182 -21.39 -5.48 -17.06
N ASP A 183 -20.59 -4.39 -17.00
CA ASP A 183 -19.35 -4.19 -17.77
C ASP A 183 -18.30 -5.29 -17.61
N ALA A 184 -18.20 -5.91 -16.42
CA ALA A 184 -17.20 -6.93 -16.13
C ALA A 184 -17.72 -8.38 -16.28
N SER A 185 -18.94 -8.59 -16.75
CA SER A 185 -19.53 -9.91 -16.85
C SER A 185 -18.86 -10.74 -17.97
N LYS A 186 -18.87 -12.07 -17.79
CA LYS A 186 -18.33 -12.98 -18.82
C LYS A 186 -19.15 -12.95 -20.10
N ARG A 187 -20.48 -12.78 -19.97
CA ARG A 187 -21.38 -12.73 -21.11
C ARG A 187 -21.15 -11.46 -21.93
N THR A 188 -21.00 -10.29 -21.25
CA THR A 188 -20.61 -9.03 -21.90
C THR A 188 -19.26 -9.15 -22.60
N SER A 189 -18.28 -9.76 -21.94
CA SER A 189 -16.95 -9.97 -22.53
C SER A 189 -17.01 -10.84 -23.78
N GLN A 190 -17.82 -11.91 -23.79
CA GLN A 190 -18.00 -12.78 -24.95
C GLN A 190 -18.75 -12.07 -26.08
N ALA A 191 -19.76 -11.26 -25.75
CA ALA A 191 -20.46 -10.44 -26.74
C ALA A 191 -19.50 -9.46 -27.45
N ILE A 192 -18.60 -8.82 -26.72
CA ILE A 192 -17.58 -7.91 -27.30
C ILE A 192 -16.66 -8.69 -28.27
N ASP A 193 -16.26 -9.93 -27.95
CA ASP A 193 -15.46 -10.76 -28.85
C ASP A 193 -16.19 -11.07 -30.15
N GLU A 194 -17.45 -11.50 -30.04
CA GLU A 194 -18.29 -11.82 -31.19
C GLU A 194 -18.55 -10.59 -32.07
N MET A 195 -18.77 -9.42 -31.43
CA MET A 195 -18.94 -8.14 -32.14
C MET A 195 -17.64 -7.74 -32.88
N ARG A 196 -16.45 -7.96 -32.28
CA ARG A 196 -15.16 -7.74 -32.95
C ARG A 196 -14.96 -8.67 -34.14
N GLU A 197 -15.37 -9.94 -34.05
CA GLU A 197 -15.36 -10.87 -35.18
C GLU A 197 -16.29 -10.42 -36.32
N ILE A 198 -17.47 -9.88 -36.00
CA ILE A 198 -18.44 -9.37 -37.00
C ILE A 198 -17.89 -8.13 -37.72
N THR A 199 -17.23 -7.20 -37.00
CA THR A 199 -16.75 -5.94 -37.58
C THR A 199 -15.37 -6.09 -38.25
N GLY A 200 -14.58 -7.08 -37.81
CA GLY A 200 -13.21 -7.29 -38.27
C GLY A 200 -12.35 -6.03 -38.08
N ASP A 201 -11.48 -5.75 -39.02
CA ASP A 201 -10.54 -4.62 -38.98
C ASP A 201 -11.22 -3.23 -39.12
N LYS A 202 -12.53 -3.19 -39.45
CA LYS A 202 -13.28 -1.95 -39.57
C LYS A 202 -13.85 -1.42 -38.25
N GLY A 203 -13.82 -2.22 -37.17
CA GLY A 203 -14.47 -1.91 -35.90
C GLY A 203 -13.51 -1.30 -34.88
N TYR A 204 -13.87 -0.14 -34.31
CA TYR A 204 -13.20 0.53 -33.19
C TYR A 204 -14.11 0.48 -31.96
N PHE A 205 -13.57 -0.01 -30.84
CA PHE A 205 -14.37 -0.33 -29.66
C PHE A 205 -13.88 0.44 -28.44
N VAL A 206 -14.77 1.19 -27.80
CA VAL A 206 -14.50 1.94 -26.56
C VAL A 206 -15.67 1.81 -25.58
N GLY A 207 -15.53 2.32 -24.37
CA GLY A 207 -16.54 2.29 -23.31
C GLY A 207 -16.15 1.39 -22.15
N MET A 208 -16.93 1.43 -21.08
CA MET A 208 -16.58 0.78 -19.81
C MET A 208 -16.47 -0.73 -19.92
N ALA A 209 -17.36 -1.39 -20.65
CA ALA A 209 -17.31 -2.84 -20.87
C ALA A 209 -16.03 -3.25 -21.61
N VAL A 210 -15.65 -2.49 -22.65
CA VAL A 210 -14.44 -2.77 -23.43
C VAL A 210 -13.17 -2.52 -22.60
N GLN A 211 -13.15 -1.46 -21.79
CA GLN A 211 -12.05 -1.17 -20.87
C GLN A 211 -11.90 -2.25 -19.80
N SER A 212 -13.00 -2.66 -19.15
CA SER A 212 -13.00 -3.70 -18.13
C SER A 212 -12.49 -5.05 -18.68
N LYS A 213 -12.92 -5.42 -19.88
CA LYS A 213 -12.43 -6.61 -20.58
C LYS A 213 -10.93 -6.52 -20.90
N SER A 214 -10.50 -5.43 -21.53
CA SER A 214 -9.09 -5.22 -21.89
C SER A 214 -8.19 -5.20 -20.66
N LEU A 215 -8.65 -4.57 -19.56
CA LEU A 215 -7.96 -4.55 -18.28
C LEU A 215 -7.81 -5.95 -17.70
N ALA A 216 -8.88 -6.75 -17.70
CA ALA A 216 -8.87 -8.12 -17.16
C ALA A 216 -7.90 -9.04 -17.92
N GLU A 217 -7.90 -8.97 -19.26
CA GLU A 217 -7.03 -9.76 -20.11
C GLU A 217 -5.55 -9.37 -19.94
N LYS A 218 -5.23 -8.08 -20.03
CA LYS A 218 -3.86 -7.59 -19.87
C LYS A 218 -3.30 -7.86 -18.48
N VAL A 219 -4.08 -7.63 -17.43
CA VAL A 219 -3.68 -7.96 -16.08
C VAL A 219 -3.32 -9.44 -15.95
N ALA A 220 -4.12 -10.34 -16.52
CA ALA A 220 -3.87 -11.78 -16.42
C ALA A 220 -2.58 -12.21 -17.14
N GLU A 221 -2.24 -11.59 -18.25
CA GLU A 221 -1.01 -11.85 -19.01
C GLU A 221 0.23 -11.25 -18.33
N GLU A 222 0.16 -9.95 -17.99
CA GLU A 222 1.26 -9.23 -17.39
C GLU A 222 1.67 -9.79 -16.03
N MET A 223 0.67 -10.22 -15.21
CA MET A 223 0.95 -10.77 -13.89
C MET A 223 1.76 -12.05 -13.91
N LYS A 224 1.58 -12.90 -14.93
CA LYS A 224 2.43 -14.09 -15.11
C LYS A 224 3.89 -13.69 -15.36
N LEU A 225 4.10 -12.68 -16.19
CA LEU A 225 5.44 -12.18 -16.52
C LEU A 225 6.08 -11.47 -15.32
N ILE A 226 5.33 -10.58 -14.66
CA ILE A 226 5.78 -9.84 -13.47
C ILE A 226 6.21 -10.81 -12.36
N LEU A 227 5.38 -11.81 -12.06
CA LEU A 227 5.68 -12.79 -11.02
C LEU A 227 6.91 -13.64 -11.39
N SER A 228 7.01 -14.06 -12.65
CA SER A 228 8.14 -14.87 -13.13
C SER A 228 9.46 -14.11 -13.08
N LEU A 229 9.49 -12.86 -13.54
CA LEU A 229 10.67 -12.01 -13.51
C LEU A 229 10.99 -11.55 -12.08
N GLY A 230 9.96 -11.24 -11.27
CA GLY A 230 10.15 -10.93 -9.86
C GLY A 230 10.83 -12.07 -9.11
N VAL A 231 10.32 -13.29 -9.24
CA VAL A 231 10.93 -14.49 -8.65
C VAL A 231 12.34 -14.72 -9.18
N PHE A 232 12.58 -14.54 -10.48
CA PHE A 232 13.90 -14.69 -11.08
C PHE A 232 14.92 -13.70 -10.50
N PHE A 233 14.58 -12.41 -10.43
CA PHE A 233 15.51 -11.42 -9.88
C PHE A 233 15.72 -11.57 -8.38
N ILE A 234 14.67 -11.93 -7.62
CA ILE A 234 14.81 -12.26 -6.20
C ILE A 234 15.75 -13.46 -6.02
N PHE A 235 15.57 -14.50 -6.81
CA PHE A 235 16.46 -15.66 -6.79
C PHE A 235 17.92 -15.25 -7.06
N LEU A 236 18.14 -14.40 -8.05
CA LEU A 236 19.49 -13.91 -8.40
C LEU A 236 20.11 -13.10 -7.25
N ILE A 237 19.37 -12.16 -6.64
CA ILE A 237 19.84 -11.38 -5.50
C ILE A 237 20.20 -12.30 -4.33
N LEU A 238 19.31 -13.25 -4.03
CA LEU A 238 19.56 -14.20 -2.95
C LEU A 238 20.78 -15.09 -3.21
N CYS A 239 21.00 -15.54 -4.45
CA CYS A 239 22.20 -16.27 -4.81
C CYS A 239 23.49 -15.48 -4.52
N ILE A 240 23.47 -14.17 -4.73
CA ILE A 240 24.64 -13.30 -4.46
C ILE A 240 24.80 -13.06 -2.96
N THR A 241 23.72 -12.95 -2.21
CA THR A 241 23.74 -12.47 -0.82
C THR A 241 23.79 -13.60 0.21
N THR A 242 23.38 -14.82 -0.15
CA THR A 242 23.42 -16.01 0.73
C THR A 242 24.72 -16.79 0.61
N THR A 243 24.85 -17.87 1.38
CA THR A 243 26.06 -18.69 1.46
C THR A 243 25.87 -20.10 0.89
N SER A 244 24.67 -20.39 0.35
CA SER A 244 24.37 -21.64 -0.33
C SER A 244 23.40 -21.41 -1.50
N TRP A 245 23.67 -22.02 -2.65
CA TRP A 245 22.77 -21.99 -3.82
C TRP A 245 21.39 -22.59 -3.55
N PHE A 246 21.23 -23.33 -2.47
CA PHE A 246 19.95 -23.94 -2.08
C PHE A 246 19.11 -23.06 -1.16
N GLU A 247 19.71 -22.10 -0.46
CA GLU A 247 18.98 -21.18 0.43
C GLU A 247 17.90 -20.36 -0.29
N PRO A 248 18.15 -19.79 -1.50
CA PRO A 248 17.13 -19.09 -2.28
C PRO A 248 15.90 -19.96 -2.59
N VAL A 249 16.11 -21.24 -2.94
CA VAL A 249 15.02 -22.18 -3.24
C VAL A 249 14.17 -22.41 -1.99
N LEU A 250 14.80 -22.56 -0.83
CA LEU A 250 14.11 -22.72 0.45
C LEU A 250 13.24 -21.49 0.78
N PHE A 251 13.81 -20.29 0.65
CA PHE A 251 13.10 -19.04 0.92
C PHE A 251 11.89 -18.87 -0.01
N LEU A 252 12.09 -19.03 -1.31
CA LEU A 252 11.01 -18.91 -2.29
C LEU A 252 9.91 -19.97 -2.09
N SER A 253 10.27 -21.18 -1.68
CA SER A 253 9.30 -22.23 -1.35
C SER A 253 8.43 -21.85 -0.16
N VAL A 254 9.03 -21.34 0.93
CA VAL A 254 8.29 -20.88 2.14
C VAL A 254 7.38 -19.71 1.81
N MET A 255 7.88 -18.73 1.03
CA MET A 255 7.07 -17.57 0.62
C MET A 255 5.97 -17.97 -0.37
N GLY A 256 6.24 -18.91 -1.30
CA GLY A 256 5.23 -19.45 -2.20
C GLY A 256 4.05 -20.09 -1.45
N VAL A 257 4.34 -20.85 -0.40
CA VAL A 257 3.30 -21.40 0.49
C VAL A 257 2.49 -20.27 1.13
N ALA A 258 3.15 -19.25 1.68
CA ALA A 258 2.47 -18.10 2.31
C ALA A 258 1.54 -17.35 1.31
N ILE A 259 2.00 -17.16 0.07
CA ILE A 259 1.21 -16.50 -0.99
C ILE A 259 -0.03 -17.35 -1.35
N VAL A 260 0.12 -18.67 -1.51
CA VAL A 260 -1.02 -19.56 -1.80
C VAL A 260 -2.05 -19.52 -0.68
N LEU A 261 -1.61 -19.57 0.59
CA LEU A 261 -2.50 -19.45 1.75
C LEU A 261 -3.23 -18.09 1.75
N ASN A 262 -2.53 -17.01 1.44
CA ASN A 262 -3.12 -15.68 1.36
C ASN A 262 -4.15 -15.58 0.24
N LYS A 263 -3.80 -16.00 -0.99
CA LYS A 263 -4.72 -15.96 -2.14
C LYS A 263 -5.96 -16.83 -1.93
N GLY A 264 -5.80 -18.06 -1.46
CA GLY A 264 -6.94 -18.97 -1.24
C GLY A 264 -7.91 -18.49 -0.16
N THR A 265 -7.38 -17.83 0.88
CA THR A 265 -8.24 -17.27 1.95
C THR A 265 -8.91 -15.96 1.56
N ASN A 266 -8.63 -15.37 0.40
CA ASN A 266 -9.37 -14.20 -0.09
C ASN A 266 -10.84 -14.53 -0.39
N ILE A 267 -11.19 -15.80 -0.61
CA ILE A 267 -12.60 -16.24 -0.76
C ILE A 267 -13.50 -15.80 0.42
N PHE A 268 -12.95 -15.64 1.60
CA PHE A 268 -13.68 -15.14 2.78
C PHE A 268 -13.90 -13.64 2.78
N LEU A 269 -13.26 -12.89 1.87
CA LEU A 269 -13.44 -11.45 1.71
C LEU A 269 -14.55 -11.11 0.70
N GLY A 270 -15.06 -12.12 -0.03
CA GLY A 270 -15.98 -11.93 -1.15
C GLY A 270 -15.24 -11.43 -2.40
N THR A 271 -15.78 -10.37 -3.01
CA THR A 271 -15.16 -9.72 -4.18
C THR A 271 -14.01 -8.82 -3.75
N ILE A 272 -12.86 -8.92 -4.41
CA ILE A 272 -11.69 -8.08 -4.15
C ILE A 272 -11.33 -7.25 -5.40
N SER A 273 -10.64 -6.13 -5.21
CA SER A 273 -10.20 -5.30 -6.33
C SER A 273 -9.12 -5.99 -7.18
N PHE A 274 -9.09 -5.68 -8.47
CA PHE A 274 -8.03 -6.15 -9.37
C PHE A 274 -6.64 -5.73 -8.86
N LEU A 275 -6.52 -4.55 -8.27
CA LEU A 275 -5.29 -4.06 -7.68
C LEU A 275 -4.83 -4.96 -6.52
N THR A 276 -5.74 -5.29 -5.60
CA THR A 276 -5.48 -6.19 -4.47
C THR A 276 -5.05 -7.57 -4.94
N ASN A 277 -5.78 -8.16 -5.88
CA ASN A 277 -5.49 -9.50 -6.40
C ASN A 277 -4.07 -9.62 -6.99
N ASN A 278 -3.57 -8.55 -7.60
CA ASN A 278 -2.33 -8.57 -8.36
C ASN A 278 -1.13 -8.07 -7.54
N VAL A 279 -1.27 -6.94 -6.88
CA VAL A 279 -0.16 -6.28 -6.18
C VAL A 279 0.21 -6.99 -4.88
N VAL A 280 -0.78 -7.54 -4.15
CA VAL A 280 -0.57 -8.16 -2.83
C VAL A 280 0.41 -9.33 -2.88
N ALA A 281 0.32 -10.21 -3.87
CA ALA A 281 1.21 -11.37 -3.97
C ALA A 281 2.69 -10.96 -4.18
N VAL A 282 2.91 -9.96 -5.01
CA VAL A 282 4.24 -9.44 -5.35
C VAL A 282 4.85 -8.69 -4.16
N LEU A 283 4.05 -7.85 -3.49
CA LEU A 283 4.48 -7.13 -2.29
C LEU A 283 4.72 -8.06 -1.10
N GLN A 284 3.86 -9.05 -0.90
CA GLN A 284 4.04 -10.06 0.16
C GLN A 284 5.38 -10.79 -0.02
N LEU A 285 5.72 -11.18 -1.24
CA LEU A 285 7.00 -11.83 -1.54
C LEU A 285 8.17 -10.91 -1.18
N ALA A 286 8.12 -9.64 -1.58
CA ALA A 286 9.21 -8.70 -1.37
C ALA A 286 9.40 -8.29 0.10
N VAL A 287 8.28 -8.01 0.83
CA VAL A 287 8.32 -7.49 2.20
C VAL A 287 8.63 -8.60 3.22
N SER A 288 8.15 -9.83 2.99
CA SER A 288 8.25 -10.90 4.00
C SER A 288 9.53 -11.73 3.92
N MET A 289 10.38 -11.49 2.93
CA MET A 289 11.62 -12.28 2.73
C MET A 289 12.60 -12.13 3.89
N ASP A 290 12.64 -10.99 4.54
CA ASP A 290 13.55 -10.64 5.62
C ASP A 290 13.43 -11.60 6.82
N TYR A 291 12.21 -12.00 7.14
CA TYR A 291 11.96 -12.91 8.27
C TYR A 291 12.67 -14.25 8.07
N SER A 292 12.67 -14.75 6.82
CA SER A 292 13.36 -15.99 6.45
C SER A 292 14.88 -15.84 6.56
N ILE A 293 15.44 -14.73 6.09
CA ILE A 293 16.87 -14.42 6.13
C ILE A 293 17.36 -14.34 7.58
N PHE A 294 16.61 -13.66 8.47
CA PHE A 294 16.96 -13.56 9.88
C PHE A 294 17.02 -14.90 10.57
N LEU A 295 16.01 -15.75 10.38
CA LEU A 295 15.96 -17.06 11.01
C LEU A 295 17.12 -17.96 10.55
N LEU A 296 17.37 -17.99 9.23
CA LEU A 296 18.44 -18.85 8.69
C LEU A 296 19.84 -18.36 9.10
N HIS A 297 20.08 -17.06 9.12
CA HIS A 297 21.36 -16.53 9.60
C HIS A 297 21.60 -16.85 11.08
N ALA A 298 20.55 -16.77 11.92
CA ALA A 298 20.64 -17.20 13.32
C ALA A 298 20.97 -18.70 13.41
N TYR A 299 20.28 -19.54 12.65
CA TYR A 299 20.53 -20.98 12.62
C TYR A 299 21.97 -21.32 12.18
N THR A 300 22.42 -20.74 11.06
CA THR A 300 23.76 -20.94 10.53
C THR A 300 24.84 -20.52 11.52
N ARG A 301 24.62 -19.46 12.29
CA ARG A 301 25.55 -19.02 13.33
C ARG A 301 25.67 -20.03 14.47
N TYR A 302 24.56 -20.56 15.02
CA TYR A 302 24.57 -21.56 16.08
C TYR A 302 25.14 -22.89 15.60
N LYS A 303 24.81 -23.31 14.38
CA LYS A 303 25.35 -24.50 13.75
C LYS A 303 26.88 -24.42 13.58
N ASN A 304 27.40 -23.27 13.09
CA ASN A 304 28.85 -23.03 12.95
C ASN A 304 29.57 -22.88 14.28
N ALA A 305 28.85 -22.66 15.39
CA ALA A 305 29.39 -22.69 16.75
C ALA A 305 29.53 -24.13 17.29
N GLY A 306 29.10 -25.15 16.55
CA GLY A 306 29.25 -26.56 16.90
C GLY A 306 28.05 -27.20 17.60
N GLN A 307 26.90 -26.53 17.64
CA GLN A 307 25.69 -27.13 18.20
C GLN A 307 25.04 -28.13 17.23
N ASP A 308 24.35 -29.12 17.75
CA ASP A 308 23.56 -30.05 16.95
C ASP A 308 22.38 -29.32 16.28
N GLN A 309 21.81 -29.89 15.22
CA GLN A 309 20.81 -29.22 14.35
C GLN A 309 19.54 -28.80 15.09
N GLU A 310 19.00 -29.65 15.98
CA GLU A 310 17.77 -29.35 16.72
C GLU A 310 18.01 -28.26 17.77
N THR A 311 19.12 -28.32 18.50
CA THR A 311 19.48 -27.31 19.51
C THR A 311 19.83 -25.98 18.85
N ALA A 312 20.60 -25.99 17.74
CA ALA A 312 20.91 -24.80 16.96
C ALA A 312 19.64 -24.12 16.45
N LEU A 313 18.66 -24.90 15.96
CA LEU A 313 17.39 -24.38 15.47
C LEU A 313 16.53 -23.80 16.62
N THR A 314 16.48 -24.49 17.77
CA THR A 314 15.74 -24.00 18.95
C THR A 314 16.27 -22.65 19.41
N HIS A 315 17.59 -22.51 19.55
CA HIS A 315 18.20 -21.21 19.90
C HIS A 315 18.03 -20.14 18.81
N ALA A 316 18.07 -20.55 17.54
CA ALA A 316 17.81 -19.62 16.43
C ALA A 316 16.39 -19.06 16.44
N ILE A 317 15.38 -19.90 16.72
CA ILE A 317 13.99 -19.47 16.85
C ILE A 317 13.85 -18.55 18.07
N GLU A 318 14.42 -18.88 19.22
CA GLU A 318 14.34 -18.04 20.43
C GLU A 318 14.95 -16.65 20.22
N GLU A 319 16.06 -16.55 19.53
CA GLU A 319 16.72 -15.28 19.21
C GLU A 319 15.97 -14.47 18.16
N ALA A 320 15.57 -15.13 17.04
CA ALA A 320 14.91 -14.49 15.93
C ALA A 320 13.47 -14.06 16.24
N LEU A 321 12.75 -14.78 17.11
CA LEU A 321 11.34 -14.61 17.38
C LEU A 321 11.00 -13.17 17.77
N ASN A 322 11.73 -12.58 18.71
CA ASN A 322 11.44 -11.23 19.20
C ASN A 322 11.66 -10.18 18.10
N SER A 323 12.71 -10.32 17.31
CA SER A 323 13.01 -9.40 16.20
C SER A 323 11.99 -9.53 15.07
N ILE A 324 11.66 -10.77 14.67
CA ILE A 324 10.67 -11.06 13.62
C ILE A 324 9.28 -10.58 14.05
N LEU A 325 8.86 -10.83 15.30
CA LEU A 325 7.56 -10.38 15.81
C LEU A 325 7.48 -8.85 15.85
N ALA A 326 8.54 -8.17 16.28
CA ALA A 326 8.54 -6.71 16.33
C ALA A 326 8.41 -6.09 14.94
N SER A 327 9.19 -6.57 13.98
CA SER A 327 9.19 -6.15 12.59
C SER A 327 7.85 -6.47 11.91
N SER A 328 7.39 -7.73 11.97
CA SER A 328 6.10 -8.09 11.36
C SER A 328 4.92 -7.32 11.94
N LEU A 329 4.93 -6.99 13.25
CA LEU A 329 3.85 -6.24 13.88
C LEU A 329 3.79 -4.80 13.38
N THR A 330 4.93 -4.14 13.15
CA THR A 330 4.97 -2.79 12.55
C THR A 330 4.39 -2.81 11.15
N THR A 331 4.76 -3.81 10.35
CA THR A 331 4.26 -3.97 8.98
C THR A 331 2.77 -4.29 8.95
N ILE A 332 2.30 -5.21 9.80
CA ILE A 332 0.86 -5.55 9.93
C ILE A 332 0.05 -4.31 10.32
N VAL A 333 0.49 -3.54 11.31
CA VAL A 333 -0.20 -2.33 11.74
C VAL A 333 -0.18 -1.27 10.65
N GLY A 334 0.95 -1.08 9.95
CA GLY A 334 1.04 -0.17 8.81
C GLY A 334 0.02 -0.48 7.71
N PHE A 335 -0.19 -1.78 7.40
CA PHE A 335 -1.19 -2.20 6.41
C PHE A 335 -2.62 -2.16 6.94
N LEU A 336 -2.86 -2.54 8.21
CA LEU A 336 -4.20 -2.47 8.80
C LEU A 336 -4.76 -1.06 8.86
N VAL A 337 -3.92 -0.03 8.92
CA VAL A 337 -4.42 1.36 8.89
C VAL A 337 -5.15 1.68 7.58
N LEU A 338 -4.79 1.05 6.46
CA LEU A 338 -5.51 1.22 5.19
C LEU A 338 -6.98 0.79 5.30
N THR A 339 -7.32 -0.13 6.21
CA THR A 339 -8.73 -0.56 6.41
C THR A 339 -9.65 0.52 6.99
N VAL A 340 -9.08 1.63 7.47
CA VAL A 340 -9.84 2.79 7.99
C VAL A 340 -10.29 3.74 6.87
N MET A 341 -9.77 3.55 5.64
CA MET A 341 -10.19 4.34 4.49
C MET A 341 -11.69 4.18 4.24
N LYS A 342 -12.31 5.27 3.83
CA LYS A 342 -13.70 5.27 3.37
C LYS A 342 -13.82 4.76 1.94
N PHE A 343 -12.76 4.93 1.15
CA PHE A 343 -12.64 4.31 -0.16
C PHE A 343 -12.28 2.82 0.00
N ASN A 344 -13.23 1.94 -0.31
CA ASN A 344 -13.18 0.52 0.08
C ASN A 344 -12.00 -0.28 -0.50
N ILE A 345 -11.31 0.19 -1.55
CA ILE A 345 -10.05 -0.42 -2.02
C ILE A 345 -9.01 -0.48 -0.89
N GLY A 346 -8.98 0.54 -0.01
CA GLY A 346 -8.08 0.55 1.14
C GLY A 346 -8.34 -0.61 2.09
N PHE A 347 -9.61 -0.96 2.32
CA PHE A 347 -10.00 -2.10 3.15
C PHE A 347 -9.49 -3.42 2.55
N ASP A 348 -9.77 -3.67 1.28
CA ASP A 348 -9.35 -4.88 0.58
C ASP A 348 -7.83 -5.05 0.60
N LEU A 349 -7.11 -4.01 0.17
CA LEU A 349 -5.67 -4.03 0.05
C LEU A 349 -4.99 -4.15 1.42
N GLY A 350 -5.45 -3.33 2.38
CA GLY A 350 -4.90 -3.29 3.74
C GLY A 350 -5.05 -4.63 4.45
N LEU A 351 -6.24 -5.21 4.40
CA LEU A 351 -6.53 -6.50 5.04
C LEU A 351 -5.80 -7.65 4.34
N SER A 352 -5.75 -7.67 3.00
CA SER A 352 -5.05 -8.70 2.24
C SER A 352 -3.53 -8.65 2.44
N LEU A 353 -2.92 -7.46 2.51
CA LEU A 353 -1.51 -7.28 2.82
C LEU A 353 -1.19 -7.68 4.26
N ALA A 354 -1.96 -7.21 5.24
CA ALA A 354 -1.77 -7.55 6.64
C ALA A 354 -1.90 -9.06 6.88
N LYS A 355 -2.93 -9.69 6.32
CA LYS A 355 -3.13 -11.15 6.33
C LYS A 355 -1.97 -11.88 5.65
N GLY A 356 -1.46 -11.35 4.54
CA GLY A 356 -0.29 -11.87 3.84
C GLY A 356 0.96 -11.90 4.72
N VAL A 357 1.23 -10.82 5.47
CA VAL A 357 2.34 -10.78 6.44
C VAL A 357 2.13 -11.77 7.58
N VAL A 358 0.90 -11.92 8.09
CA VAL A 358 0.59 -12.92 9.12
C VAL A 358 0.86 -14.34 8.61
N PHE A 359 0.43 -14.69 7.40
CA PHE A 359 0.74 -16.00 6.81
C PHE A 359 2.23 -16.19 6.58
N SER A 360 2.95 -15.16 6.13
CA SER A 360 4.40 -15.19 5.99
C SER A 360 5.09 -15.42 7.34
N LEU A 361 4.65 -14.74 8.39
CA LEU A 361 5.13 -14.95 9.75
C LEU A 361 4.92 -16.39 10.22
N ILE A 362 3.71 -16.93 10.03
CA ILE A 362 3.37 -18.30 10.41
C ILE A 362 4.22 -19.30 9.62
N THR A 363 4.37 -19.13 8.32
CA THR A 363 5.19 -20.05 7.49
C THR A 363 6.68 -19.98 7.86
N VAL A 364 7.21 -18.81 8.15
CA VAL A 364 8.61 -18.63 8.56
C VAL A 364 8.85 -19.22 9.96
N LEU A 365 7.95 -19.05 10.91
CA LEU A 365 8.16 -19.55 12.27
C LEU A 365 7.90 -21.06 12.40
N PHE A 366 7.00 -21.62 11.60
CA PHE A 366 6.61 -23.04 11.76
C PHE A 366 7.12 -23.92 10.60
N LEU A 367 6.87 -23.55 9.35
CA LEU A 367 7.24 -24.38 8.19
C LEU A 367 8.72 -24.34 7.88
N MET A 368 9.31 -23.14 7.90
CA MET A 368 10.73 -22.98 7.54
C MET A 368 11.68 -23.78 8.46
N PRO A 369 11.52 -23.82 9.79
CA PRO A 369 12.32 -24.68 10.66
C PRO A 369 12.24 -26.17 10.29
N ALA A 370 11.04 -26.66 9.95
CA ALA A 370 10.86 -28.03 9.52
C ALA A 370 11.63 -28.33 8.21
N LEU A 371 11.54 -27.42 7.23
CA LEU A 371 12.26 -27.54 5.98
C LEU A 371 13.79 -27.41 6.15
N ILE A 372 14.29 -26.54 7.04
CA ILE A 372 15.72 -26.42 7.36
C ILE A 372 16.26 -27.74 7.88
N LEU A 373 15.58 -28.38 8.84
CA LEU A 373 16.01 -29.68 9.37
C LEU A 373 16.05 -30.75 8.30
N ARG A 374 15.02 -30.82 7.45
CA ARG A 374 14.91 -31.80 6.38
C ARG A 374 15.95 -31.60 5.26
N MET A 375 16.21 -30.34 4.92
CA MET A 375 17.06 -29.95 3.79
C MET A 375 18.48 -29.54 4.21
N SER A 376 18.85 -29.68 5.50
CA SER A 376 20.17 -29.24 6.02
C SER A 376 21.35 -29.83 5.24
N LYS A 377 21.25 -31.12 4.83
CA LYS A 377 22.28 -31.78 4.02
C LYS A 377 22.44 -31.18 2.62
N LEU A 378 21.33 -30.70 2.03
CA LEU A 378 21.37 -30.01 0.73
C LEU A 378 21.97 -28.60 0.86
N ILE A 379 21.59 -27.87 1.90
CA ILE A 379 22.15 -26.55 2.21
C ILE A 379 23.68 -26.65 2.33
N ASP A 380 24.18 -27.65 3.08
CA ASP A 380 25.60 -27.87 3.28
C ASP A 380 26.31 -28.31 1.99
N ARG A 381 25.65 -29.16 1.17
CA ARG A 381 26.23 -29.67 -0.08
C ARG A 381 26.46 -28.58 -1.12
N PHE A 382 25.54 -27.60 -1.18
CA PHE A 382 25.59 -26.50 -2.12
C PHE A 382 26.17 -25.22 -1.50
N ALA A 383 26.84 -25.30 -0.36
CA ALA A 383 27.49 -24.16 0.29
C ALA A 383 28.60 -23.55 -0.58
N HIS A 384 28.61 -22.23 -0.63
CA HIS A 384 29.63 -21.45 -1.33
C HIS A 384 30.15 -20.29 -0.47
N ARG A 385 31.24 -19.66 -0.92
CA ARG A 385 31.73 -18.47 -0.25
C ARG A 385 30.81 -17.28 -0.51
N SER A 386 30.53 -16.47 0.51
CA SER A 386 29.78 -15.22 0.35
C SER A 386 30.44 -14.32 -0.70
N PHE A 387 29.63 -13.80 -1.62
CA PHE A 387 30.04 -12.83 -2.63
C PHE A 387 30.01 -11.39 -2.10
N LEU A 388 29.40 -11.17 -0.94
CA LEU A 388 29.30 -9.83 -0.36
C LEU A 388 30.70 -9.32 0.05
N PRO A 389 31.04 -8.07 -0.32
CA PRO A 389 32.31 -7.45 0.05
C PRO A 389 32.38 -7.12 1.55
N ASP A 390 33.58 -6.83 2.05
CA ASP A 390 33.74 -6.29 3.39
C ASP A 390 33.32 -4.80 3.42
N PHE A 391 32.28 -4.51 4.17
CA PHE A 391 31.71 -3.18 4.30
C PHE A 391 32.43 -2.26 5.30
N THR A 392 33.57 -2.69 5.86
CA THR A 392 34.32 -1.93 6.87
C THR A 392 34.79 -0.56 6.36
N ARG A 393 35.22 -0.47 5.09
CA ARG A 393 35.62 0.82 4.49
C ARG A 393 34.44 1.75 4.26
N LEU A 394 33.34 1.20 3.73
CA LEU A 394 32.11 1.94 3.48
C LEU A 394 31.52 2.49 4.79
N SER A 395 31.42 1.65 5.82
CA SER A 395 30.91 2.04 7.13
C SER A 395 31.70 3.20 7.75
N ARG A 396 33.04 3.13 7.71
CA ARG A 396 33.90 4.22 8.19
C ARG A 396 33.72 5.50 7.36
N GLY A 397 33.56 5.37 6.05
CA GLY A 397 33.28 6.51 5.15
C GLY A 397 31.98 7.21 5.54
N ILE A 398 30.88 6.46 5.66
CA ILE A 398 29.56 6.97 6.07
C ILE A 398 29.64 7.68 7.43
N CYS A 399 30.31 7.04 8.43
CA CYS A 399 30.45 7.65 9.75
C CYS A 399 31.26 8.97 9.73
N LYS A 400 32.20 9.15 8.80
CA LYS A 400 32.94 10.41 8.64
C LYS A 400 32.09 11.54 8.09
N ILE A 401 31.23 11.27 7.14
CA ILE A 401 30.41 12.29 6.47
C ILE A 401 29.03 12.49 7.13
N ARG A 402 28.72 11.78 8.22
CA ARG A 402 27.40 11.76 8.86
C ARG A 402 26.82 13.13 9.18
N LEU A 403 27.66 14.09 9.64
CA LEU A 403 27.20 15.45 9.95
C LEU A 403 26.86 16.22 8.67
N ALA A 404 27.64 16.04 7.60
CA ALA A 404 27.37 16.62 6.30
C ALA A 404 26.06 16.08 5.72
N VAL A 405 25.81 14.77 5.87
CA VAL A 405 24.51 14.14 5.45
C VAL A 405 23.34 14.74 6.24
N LEU A 406 23.47 14.89 7.55
CA LEU A 406 22.42 15.48 8.39
C LEU A 406 22.09 16.91 7.93
N VAL A 407 23.11 17.75 7.72
CA VAL A 407 22.92 19.13 7.24
C VAL A 407 22.33 19.15 5.83
N PHE A 408 22.81 18.30 4.93
CA PHE A 408 22.31 18.19 3.57
C PHE A 408 20.82 17.82 3.54
N VAL A 409 20.43 16.79 4.30
CA VAL A 409 19.02 16.36 4.41
C VAL A 409 18.16 17.46 5.01
N LEU A 410 18.66 18.18 6.03
CA LEU A 410 17.92 19.28 6.64
C LEU A 410 17.68 20.44 5.66
N ILE A 411 18.65 20.75 4.81
CA ILE A 411 18.51 21.80 3.77
C ILE A 411 17.50 21.36 2.70
N LEU A 412 17.55 20.09 2.27
CA LEU A 412 16.66 19.59 1.23
C LEU A 412 15.25 19.28 1.74
N PHE A 413 15.05 19.09 3.02
CA PHE A 413 13.75 18.69 3.58
C PHE A 413 12.62 19.65 3.21
N LEU A 414 12.84 20.96 3.41
CA LEU A 414 11.81 21.96 3.14
C LEU A 414 11.44 22.07 1.65
N PRO A 415 12.39 22.14 0.69
CA PRO A 415 12.08 22.10 -0.74
C PRO A 415 11.33 20.83 -1.16
N MET A 416 11.75 19.65 -0.69
CA MET A 416 11.11 18.38 -1.03
C MET A 416 9.70 18.29 -0.45
N TYR A 417 9.50 18.73 0.77
CA TYR A 417 8.17 18.83 1.39
C TYR A 417 7.22 19.74 0.61
N GLN A 418 7.72 20.88 0.10
CA GLN A 418 6.94 21.79 -0.73
C GLN A 418 6.63 21.19 -2.12
N ALA A 419 7.61 20.52 -2.73
CA ALA A 419 7.44 19.85 -4.02
C ALA A 419 6.36 18.77 -3.95
N GLN A 420 6.39 17.91 -2.92
CA GLN A 420 5.38 16.87 -2.71
C GLN A 420 3.94 17.42 -2.65
N LYS A 421 3.74 18.59 -2.01
CA LYS A 421 2.40 19.20 -1.91
C LYS A 421 1.84 19.74 -3.23
N ARG A 422 2.68 19.85 -4.26
CA ARG A 422 2.32 20.39 -5.57
C ARG A 422 2.14 19.29 -6.62
N ASN A 423 2.15 18.03 -6.24
CA ASN A 423 1.87 16.94 -7.15
C ASN A 423 0.47 17.06 -7.75
N SER A 424 0.34 16.68 -9.01
CA SER A 424 -0.94 16.50 -9.69
C SER A 424 -1.29 15.02 -9.69
N TYR A 425 -2.53 14.70 -9.34
CA TYR A 425 -3.00 13.33 -9.25
C TYR A 425 -4.02 13.02 -10.35
N LEU A 426 -4.13 11.74 -10.71
CA LEU A 426 -5.14 11.17 -11.59
C LEU A 426 -6.07 10.30 -10.76
N PHE A 427 -7.38 10.52 -10.86
CA PHE A 427 -8.40 9.87 -10.03
C PHE A 427 -9.40 9.01 -10.83
N GLY A 428 -9.63 9.34 -12.10
CA GLY A 428 -10.64 8.71 -12.94
C GLY A 428 -10.16 7.49 -13.71
N ASN A 429 -10.90 7.15 -14.75
CA ASN A 429 -10.58 6.03 -15.65
C ASN A 429 -9.22 6.17 -16.32
N SER A 430 -8.72 7.40 -16.51
CA SER A 430 -7.35 7.67 -16.97
C SER A 430 -6.26 7.15 -16.02
N ALA A 431 -6.60 6.93 -14.75
CA ALA A 431 -5.69 6.35 -13.77
C ALA A 431 -5.56 4.82 -13.88
N VAL A 432 -6.60 4.15 -14.36
CA VAL A 432 -6.72 2.68 -14.39
C VAL A 432 -6.83 2.16 -15.82
N GLY A 433 -7.31 3.01 -16.73
CA GLY A 433 -7.61 2.66 -18.10
C GLY A 433 -6.39 2.27 -18.92
N ALA A 434 -6.69 1.81 -20.12
CA ALA A 434 -5.71 1.44 -21.11
C ALA A 434 -4.80 2.65 -21.44
N GLY A 435 -3.52 2.54 -21.11
CA GLY A 435 -2.51 3.56 -21.43
C GLY A 435 -2.17 3.63 -22.92
N GLU A 436 -1.33 4.61 -23.28
CA GLU A 436 -0.78 4.72 -24.63
C GLU A 436 -0.18 3.39 -25.13
N GLY A 437 -0.48 3.02 -26.37
CA GLY A 437 -0.04 1.74 -26.97
C GLY A 437 -0.98 0.55 -26.74
N THR A 438 -2.17 0.80 -26.16
CA THR A 438 -3.24 -0.23 -26.10
C THR A 438 -4.25 0.00 -27.23
N GLN A 439 -4.86 -1.08 -27.72
CA GLN A 439 -5.88 -1.00 -28.78
C GLN A 439 -7.05 -0.08 -28.40
N VAL A 440 -7.51 -0.17 -27.14
CA VAL A 440 -8.62 0.67 -26.65
C VAL A 440 -8.27 2.16 -26.67
N TYR A 441 -7.03 2.50 -26.36
CA TYR A 441 -6.55 3.89 -26.44
C TYR A 441 -6.49 4.38 -27.90
N GLU A 442 -6.00 3.55 -28.81
CA GLU A 442 -5.92 3.90 -30.24
C GLU A 442 -7.34 4.03 -30.84
N ASP A 443 -8.24 3.13 -30.49
CA ASP A 443 -9.65 3.16 -30.89
C ASP A 443 -10.31 4.48 -30.40
N ASP A 444 -10.09 4.84 -29.12
CA ASP A 444 -10.62 6.09 -28.54
C ASP A 444 -10.11 7.34 -29.27
N GLN A 445 -8.82 7.40 -29.52
CA GLN A 445 -8.22 8.52 -30.25
C GLN A 445 -8.77 8.64 -31.68
N LYS A 446 -9.02 7.53 -32.35
CA LYS A 446 -9.62 7.51 -33.70
C LYS A 446 -11.06 8.01 -33.65
N ILE A 447 -11.87 7.54 -32.71
CA ILE A 447 -13.25 8.03 -32.53
C ILE A 447 -13.28 9.54 -32.22
N ILE A 448 -12.41 9.99 -31.30
CA ILE A 448 -12.28 11.42 -30.97
C ILE A 448 -11.90 12.26 -32.19
N GLN A 449 -11.04 11.75 -33.06
CA GLN A 449 -10.61 12.46 -34.27
C GLN A 449 -11.77 12.70 -35.23
N ILE A 450 -12.70 11.76 -35.40
CA ILE A 450 -13.79 11.81 -36.36
C ILE A 450 -15.01 12.53 -35.78
N PHE A 451 -15.49 12.08 -34.61
CA PHE A 451 -16.73 12.56 -33.98
C PHE A 451 -16.52 13.62 -32.90
N GLY A 452 -15.26 13.96 -32.63
CA GLY A 452 -14.93 14.86 -31.54
C GLY A 452 -15.06 14.17 -30.18
N ARG A 453 -14.67 14.87 -29.14
CA ARG A 453 -14.74 14.36 -27.78
C ARG A 453 -16.16 14.35 -27.29
N SER A 454 -16.54 13.25 -26.62
CA SER A 454 -17.88 13.07 -26.04
C SER A 454 -17.74 12.40 -24.68
N ASN A 455 -17.95 13.18 -23.63
CA ASN A 455 -17.96 12.69 -22.25
C ASN A 455 -19.41 12.58 -21.80
N MET A 456 -19.87 11.38 -21.52
CA MET A 456 -21.26 11.09 -21.16
C MET A 456 -21.45 11.15 -19.63
N MET A 457 -22.45 11.89 -19.22
CA MET A 457 -23.01 11.88 -17.87
C MET A 457 -24.51 11.60 -17.94
N MET A 458 -25.10 11.17 -16.85
CA MET A 458 -26.53 10.87 -16.77
C MET A 458 -27.14 11.53 -15.55
N ALA A 459 -28.25 12.24 -15.75
CA ALA A 459 -29.08 12.70 -14.64
C ALA A 459 -30.18 11.67 -14.37
N ILE A 460 -30.29 11.23 -13.12
CA ILE A 460 -31.37 10.36 -12.65
C ILE A 460 -32.30 11.21 -11.81
N VAL A 461 -33.54 11.40 -12.28
CA VAL A 461 -34.52 12.26 -11.63
C VAL A 461 -35.86 11.54 -11.48
N PRO A 462 -36.71 11.90 -10.50
CA PRO A 462 -38.06 11.33 -10.40
C PRO A 462 -38.91 11.72 -11.62
N ALA A 463 -39.59 10.76 -12.28
CA ALA A 463 -40.47 10.99 -13.39
C ALA A 463 -41.80 11.61 -12.89
N GLN A 464 -41.82 12.90 -12.59
CA GLN A 464 -42.98 13.60 -12.03
C GLN A 464 -43.79 14.40 -13.07
N SER A 465 -43.11 15.01 -14.06
CA SER A 465 -43.72 15.88 -15.04
C SER A 465 -42.85 16.00 -16.29
N ASN A 466 -43.40 15.63 -17.44
CA ASN A 466 -42.75 15.80 -18.73
C ASN A 466 -42.44 17.28 -19.05
N VAL A 467 -43.21 18.22 -18.51
CA VAL A 467 -42.97 19.66 -18.68
C VAL A 467 -41.73 20.10 -17.93
N THR A 468 -41.55 19.65 -16.69
CA THR A 468 -40.39 19.99 -15.89
C THR A 468 -39.11 19.36 -16.47
N GLU A 469 -39.21 18.12 -16.97
CA GLU A 469 -38.12 17.44 -17.65
C GLU A 469 -37.73 18.14 -18.96
N ALA A 470 -38.72 18.59 -19.77
CA ALA A 470 -38.45 19.33 -20.99
C ALA A 470 -37.76 20.68 -20.70
N GLN A 471 -38.24 21.42 -19.68
CA GLN A 471 -37.60 22.67 -19.25
C GLN A 471 -36.17 22.46 -18.75
N LEU A 472 -35.93 21.40 -17.98
CA LEU A 472 -34.58 21.04 -17.55
C LEU A 472 -33.70 20.70 -18.77
N THR A 473 -34.19 19.93 -19.72
CA THR A 473 -33.47 19.58 -20.94
C THR A 473 -33.07 20.81 -21.74
N GLU A 474 -34.00 21.73 -21.98
CA GLU A 474 -33.79 23.01 -22.69
C GLU A 474 -32.72 23.86 -21.97
N HIS A 475 -32.84 24.02 -20.65
CA HIS A 475 -31.85 24.76 -19.86
C HIS A 475 -30.44 24.16 -19.92
N LEU A 476 -30.33 22.82 -19.89
CA LEU A 476 -29.05 22.14 -20.02
C LEU A 476 -28.44 22.24 -21.42
N GLU A 477 -29.26 22.25 -22.47
CA GLU A 477 -28.82 22.44 -23.86
C GLU A 477 -28.25 23.83 -24.14
N GLU A 478 -28.66 24.86 -23.40
CA GLU A 478 -28.16 26.22 -23.51
C GLU A 478 -26.68 26.36 -23.03
N LEU A 479 -26.18 25.37 -22.25
CA LEU A 479 -24.81 25.44 -21.72
C LEU A 479 -23.77 25.24 -22.83
N PRO A 480 -22.72 26.09 -22.91
CA PRO A 480 -21.80 26.12 -24.05
C PRO A 480 -20.92 24.87 -24.20
N TYR A 481 -20.75 24.09 -23.14
CA TYR A 481 -19.97 22.87 -23.12
C TYR A 481 -20.79 21.60 -23.33
N ILE A 482 -22.10 21.71 -23.37
CA ILE A 482 -22.99 20.61 -23.74
C ILE A 482 -22.92 20.41 -25.26
N LYS A 483 -22.85 19.15 -25.66
CA LYS A 483 -22.92 18.70 -27.06
C LYS A 483 -24.35 18.36 -27.43
N SER A 484 -25.02 17.55 -26.61
CA SER A 484 -26.42 17.17 -26.74
C SER A 484 -26.98 16.67 -25.41
N VAL A 485 -28.27 16.84 -25.22
CA VAL A 485 -29.04 16.25 -24.11
C VAL A 485 -30.11 15.33 -24.70
N ARG A 486 -30.30 14.18 -24.11
CA ARG A 486 -31.32 13.23 -24.53
C ARG A 486 -32.20 12.84 -23.34
N SER A 487 -33.42 13.30 -23.38
CA SER A 487 -34.49 12.96 -22.44
C SER A 487 -35.71 12.48 -23.20
N LEU A 488 -36.60 11.77 -22.53
CA LEU A 488 -37.86 11.33 -23.16
C LEU A 488 -38.73 12.56 -23.52
N ALA A 489 -38.86 13.47 -22.58
CA ALA A 489 -39.67 14.69 -22.79
C ALA A 489 -39.10 15.64 -23.86
N GLY A 490 -37.76 15.69 -24.07
CA GLY A 490 -37.09 16.45 -25.11
C GLY A 490 -37.16 15.79 -26.48
N THR A 491 -37.40 14.48 -26.57
CA THR A 491 -37.42 13.73 -27.83
C THR A 491 -38.86 13.60 -28.38
N ILE A 492 -39.84 13.63 -27.52
CA ILE A 492 -41.26 13.46 -27.92
C ILE A 492 -41.85 14.79 -28.40
N PRO A 493 -42.55 14.83 -29.56
CA PRO A 493 -43.30 15.99 -29.97
C PRO A 493 -44.33 16.35 -28.90
N GLN A 494 -44.48 17.64 -28.60
CA GLN A 494 -45.43 18.13 -27.61
C GLN A 494 -46.85 17.62 -27.93
N GLY A 495 -47.48 16.95 -26.95
CA GLY A 495 -48.88 16.47 -27.05
C GLY A 495 -49.01 14.98 -27.42
N VAL A 496 -47.90 14.26 -27.64
CA VAL A 496 -47.93 12.80 -27.81
C VAL A 496 -47.87 12.15 -26.43
N PRO A 497 -48.88 11.35 -26.00
CA PRO A 497 -48.83 10.60 -24.75
C PRO A 497 -47.74 9.50 -24.82
N GLU A 498 -47.02 9.28 -23.75
CA GLU A 498 -45.93 8.30 -23.61
C GLU A 498 -46.38 6.87 -23.94
N GLU A 499 -47.68 6.58 -23.69
CA GLU A 499 -48.33 5.28 -23.94
C GLU A 499 -48.37 4.87 -25.43
N PHE A 500 -48.12 5.82 -26.35
CA PHE A 500 -48.07 5.57 -27.79
C PHE A 500 -46.67 5.27 -28.31
N LEU A 501 -45.66 5.36 -27.43
CA LEU A 501 -44.29 5.09 -27.80
C LEU A 501 -43.94 3.62 -27.63
N PRO A 502 -43.00 3.07 -28.42
CA PRO A 502 -42.47 1.72 -28.24
C PRO A 502 -41.79 1.60 -26.86
N GLU A 503 -42.04 0.49 -26.19
CA GLU A 503 -41.43 0.18 -24.87
C GLU A 503 -39.92 0.16 -24.93
N SER A 504 -39.33 -0.13 -26.09
CA SER A 504 -37.90 -0.05 -26.36
C SER A 504 -37.28 1.34 -26.21
N ILE A 505 -38.06 2.41 -26.40
CA ILE A 505 -37.65 3.80 -26.23
C ILE A 505 -37.99 4.27 -24.82
N THR A 506 -39.24 4.08 -24.38
CA THR A 506 -39.68 4.52 -23.05
C THR A 506 -38.91 3.83 -21.94
N GLY A 507 -38.73 2.51 -22.04
CA GLY A 507 -38.06 1.71 -21.03
C GLY A 507 -36.55 2.05 -20.81
N LEU A 508 -35.92 2.73 -21.80
CA LEU A 508 -34.58 3.25 -21.66
C LEU A 508 -34.46 4.52 -20.85
N LEU A 509 -35.44 5.42 -21.04
CA LEU A 509 -35.38 6.77 -20.50
C LEU A 509 -36.32 6.96 -19.30
N HIS A 510 -37.47 6.27 -19.28
CA HIS A 510 -38.45 6.27 -18.17
C HIS A 510 -38.67 4.85 -17.66
N LYS A 511 -38.35 4.57 -16.40
CA LYS A 511 -38.58 3.24 -15.79
C LYS A 511 -38.79 3.36 -14.29
N ASN A 512 -39.70 2.58 -13.75
CA ASN A 512 -39.95 2.46 -12.30
C ASN A 512 -40.09 3.82 -11.57
N GLY A 513 -40.74 4.81 -12.22
CA GLY A 513 -41.02 6.14 -11.65
C GLY A 513 -39.83 7.11 -11.66
N TYR A 514 -38.77 6.77 -12.39
CA TYR A 514 -37.61 7.63 -12.60
C TYR A 514 -37.38 7.90 -14.10
N SER A 515 -36.79 9.07 -14.38
CA SER A 515 -36.31 9.47 -15.70
C SER A 515 -34.77 9.47 -15.73
N ARG A 516 -34.19 8.97 -16.80
CA ARG A 516 -32.79 8.99 -17.12
C ARG A 516 -32.54 9.95 -18.28
N ILE A 517 -31.82 11.05 -18.00
CA ILE A 517 -31.45 12.06 -18.98
C ILE A 517 -29.98 11.89 -19.33
N LEU A 518 -29.65 11.62 -20.57
CA LEU A 518 -28.29 11.44 -21.06
C LEU A 518 -27.72 12.80 -21.48
N LEU A 519 -26.57 13.13 -20.95
CA LEU A 519 -25.85 14.39 -21.16
C LEU A 519 -24.51 14.11 -21.82
N TYR A 520 -24.26 14.66 -22.98
CA TYR A 520 -23.00 14.56 -23.69
C TYR A 520 -22.29 15.90 -23.65
N THR A 521 -21.08 15.94 -23.07
CA THR A 521 -20.30 17.17 -22.97
C THR A 521 -19.03 17.08 -23.84
N ARG A 522 -18.50 18.27 -24.23
CA ARG A 522 -17.26 18.41 -25.00
C ARG A 522 -16.00 18.39 -24.12
N THR A 523 -16.15 18.17 -22.82
CA THR A 523 -15.06 18.18 -21.86
C THR A 523 -14.30 16.84 -21.85
N LYS A 524 -13.09 16.83 -21.25
CA LYS A 524 -12.45 15.58 -20.85
C LYS A 524 -13.22 15.00 -19.65
N GLU A 525 -13.10 13.68 -19.42
CA GLU A 525 -13.69 13.06 -18.25
C GLU A 525 -13.08 13.62 -16.96
N GLU A 526 -11.77 13.82 -16.94
CA GLU A 526 -11.02 14.34 -15.79
C GLU A 526 -10.26 15.62 -16.16
N SER A 527 -10.80 16.75 -15.71
CA SER A 527 -10.17 18.07 -15.80
C SER A 527 -10.88 19.07 -14.86
N PRO A 528 -10.19 20.14 -14.43
CA PRO A 528 -10.84 21.17 -13.60
C PRO A 528 -12.08 21.78 -14.25
N LEU A 529 -12.08 21.91 -15.58
CA LEU A 529 -13.25 22.39 -16.33
C LEU A 529 -14.40 21.37 -16.27
N ALA A 530 -14.10 20.07 -16.44
CA ALA A 530 -15.12 19.03 -16.37
C ALA A 530 -15.81 18.98 -14.99
N PHE A 531 -15.04 19.13 -13.93
CA PHE A 531 -15.56 19.16 -12.55
C PHE A 531 -16.45 20.39 -12.31
N GLN A 532 -16.03 21.57 -12.78
CA GLN A 532 -16.87 22.77 -12.73
C GLN A 532 -18.18 22.61 -13.51
N CYS A 533 -18.11 22.00 -14.71
CA CYS A 533 -19.31 21.71 -15.50
C CYS A 533 -20.23 20.71 -14.79
N ALA A 534 -19.69 19.67 -14.16
CA ALA A 534 -20.48 18.70 -13.39
C ALA A 534 -21.17 19.34 -12.18
N ASP A 535 -20.48 20.22 -11.44
CA ASP A 535 -21.05 20.99 -10.33
C ASP A 535 -22.18 21.92 -10.81
N GLU A 536 -22.03 22.60 -11.94
CA GLU A 536 -23.05 23.47 -12.53
C GLU A 536 -24.27 22.66 -12.98
N ILE A 537 -24.07 21.56 -13.71
CA ILE A 537 -25.13 20.63 -14.13
C ILE A 537 -25.89 20.08 -12.90
N GLN A 538 -25.18 19.61 -11.90
CA GLN A 538 -25.77 19.09 -10.66
C GLN A 538 -26.61 20.17 -9.92
N SER A 539 -26.14 21.41 -9.92
CA SER A 539 -26.84 22.54 -9.32
C SER A 539 -28.16 22.85 -10.07
N ILE A 540 -28.11 22.85 -11.39
CA ILE A 540 -29.30 23.02 -12.23
C ILE A 540 -30.28 21.86 -12.02
N ILE A 541 -29.83 20.62 -12.00
CA ILE A 541 -30.68 19.45 -11.74
C ILE A 541 -31.38 19.61 -10.37
N LYS A 542 -30.66 20.02 -9.33
CA LYS A 542 -31.21 20.22 -7.97
C LYS A 542 -32.19 21.42 -7.88
N GLU A 543 -32.09 22.39 -8.79
CA GLU A 543 -33.06 23.48 -8.86
C GLU A 543 -34.45 22.98 -9.33
N TYR A 544 -34.49 22.13 -10.35
CA TYR A 544 -35.74 21.53 -10.86
C TYR A 544 -36.23 20.33 -10.04
N TYR A 545 -35.30 19.54 -9.50
CA TYR A 545 -35.52 18.33 -8.70
C TYR A 545 -34.72 18.36 -7.39
N PRO A 546 -35.22 19.03 -6.35
CA PRO A 546 -34.45 19.20 -5.10
C PRO A 546 -34.17 17.91 -4.32
N GLN A 547 -34.95 16.85 -4.56
CA GLN A 547 -34.85 15.58 -3.82
C GLN A 547 -34.76 14.40 -4.77
N ASN A 548 -33.97 13.39 -4.38
CA ASN A 548 -33.82 12.15 -5.12
C ASN A 548 -33.34 12.33 -6.56
N SER A 549 -32.52 13.36 -6.81
CA SER A 549 -31.93 13.64 -8.11
C SER A 549 -30.40 13.52 -8.01
N TYR A 550 -29.81 12.83 -8.96
CA TYR A 550 -28.38 12.54 -8.95
C TYR A 550 -27.78 12.70 -10.35
N LEU A 551 -26.54 13.19 -10.41
CA LEU A 551 -25.73 13.19 -11.62
C LEU A 551 -24.73 12.06 -11.49
N VAL A 552 -24.73 11.13 -12.46
CA VAL A 552 -23.83 9.96 -12.49
C VAL A 552 -23.02 9.92 -13.78
N GLY A 553 -21.92 9.20 -13.78
CA GLY A 553 -21.01 9.06 -14.91
C GLY A 553 -19.55 9.23 -14.49
N GLY A 554 -18.61 9.13 -15.42
CA GLY A 554 -17.17 9.14 -15.14
C GLY A 554 -16.71 10.40 -14.40
N THR A 555 -17.14 11.60 -14.84
CA THR A 555 -16.73 12.86 -14.21
C THR A 555 -17.23 13.03 -12.77
N PRO A 556 -18.54 12.88 -12.45
CA PRO A 556 -19.00 12.97 -11.07
C PRO A 556 -18.36 11.94 -10.15
N SER A 557 -18.23 10.69 -10.61
CA SER A 557 -17.59 9.64 -9.82
C SER A 557 -16.11 9.93 -9.56
N THR A 558 -15.37 10.45 -10.54
CA THR A 558 -13.97 10.86 -10.39
C THR A 558 -13.82 11.99 -9.38
N GLN A 559 -14.71 12.98 -9.38
CA GLN A 559 -14.72 14.09 -8.43
C GLN A 559 -15.02 13.62 -7.00
N ASP A 560 -15.94 12.67 -6.83
CA ASP A 560 -16.21 12.06 -5.54
C ASP A 560 -15.02 11.22 -5.04
N ILE A 561 -14.36 10.45 -5.93
CA ILE A 561 -13.12 9.73 -5.61
C ILE A 561 -12.05 10.72 -5.12
N GLU A 562 -11.81 11.83 -5.83
CA GLU A 562 -10.85 12.87 -5.42
C GLU A 562 -11.17 13.41 -4.03
N THR A 563 -12.44 13.74 -3.77
CA THR A 563 -12.88 14.29 -2.49
C THR A 563 -12.71 13.30 -1.34
N VAL A 564 -13.08 12.04 -1.53
CA VAL A 564 -12.98 10.98 -0.51
C VAL A 564 -11.51 10.67 -0.22
N ILE A 565 -10.71 10.46 -1.27
CA ILE A 565 -9.29 10.08 -1.14
C ILE A 565 -8.47 11.19 -0.47
N THR A 566 -8.72 12.45 -0.81
CA THR A 566 -7.98 13.58 -0.20
C THR A 566 -8.22 13.65 1.31
N LYS A 567 -9.43 13.36 1.76
CA LYS A 567 -9.75 13.28 3.20
C LYS A 567 -9.15 12.03 3.86
N ASP A 568 -9.23 10.88 3.19
CA ASP A 568 -8.69 9.62 3.70
C ASP A 568 -7.17 9.67 3.86
N TYR A 569 -6.45 10.30 2.91
CA TYR A 569 -4.98 10.41 2.98
C TYR A 569 -4.48 11.03 4.29
N ALA A 570 -5.06 12.15 4.70
CA ALA A 570 -4.63 12.84 5.92
C ALA A 570 -4.82 11.96 7.16
N LEU A 571 -5.95 11.25 7.24
CA LEU A 571 -6.29 10.37 8.36
C LEU A 571 -5.37 9.14 8.37
N VAL A 572 -5.22 8.47 7.23
CA VAL A 572 -4.43 7.25 7.08
C VAL A 572 -2.96 7.52 7.37
N ASN A 573 -2.40 8.61 6.85
CA ASN A 573 -1.00 8.97 7.13
C ASN A 573 -0.77 9.22 8.62
N LEU A 574 -1.65 9.96 9.29
CA LEU A 574 -1.57 10.19 10.74
C LEU A 574 -1.66 8.88 11.53
N LEU A 575 -2.62 8.03 11.21
CA LEU A 575 -2.83 6.75 11.90
C LEU A 575 -1.67 5.78 11.66
N SER A 576 -1.09 5.74 10.46
CA SER A 576 0.11 4.93 10.17
C SER A 576 1.29 5.36 11.01
N MET A 577 1.56 6.67 11.08
CA MET A 577 2.63 7.20 11.94
C MET A 577 2.41 6.84 13.40
N LEU A 578 1.18 7.05 13.92
CA LEU A 578 0.84 6.72 15.31
C LEU A 578 0.91 5.20 15.57
N GLY A 579 0.43 4.39 14.66
CA GLY A 579 0.45 2.93 14.77
C GLY A 579 1.87 2.38 14.86
N VAL A 580 2.73 2.75 13.93
CA VAL A 580 4.16 2.35 13.93
C VAL A 580 4.88 2.92 15.16
N PHE A 581 4.63 4.19 15.51
CA PHE A 581 5.18 4.79 16.73
C PHE A 581 4.84 3.95 17.98
N LEU A 582 3.57 3.57 18.15
CA LEU A 582 3.12 2.78 19.30
C LEU A 582 3.75 1.38 19.33
N VAL A 583 3.83 0.70 18.18
CA VAL A 583 4.44 -0.63 18.11
C VAL A 583 5.93 -0.56 18.50
N VAL A 584 6.69 0.37 17.92
CA VAL A 584 8.10 0.54 18.22
C VAL A 584 8.30 0.97 19.68
N MET A 585 7.45 1.86 20.22
CA MET A 585 7.47 2.28 21.61
C MET A 585 7.25 1.09 22.58
N LEU A 586 6.27 0.24 22.29
CA LEU A 586 5.98 -0.94 23.11
C LEU A 586 7.11 -1.98 23.04
N THR A 587 7.69 -2.17 21.86
CA THR A 587 8.79 -3.12 21.64
C THR A 587 10.04 -2.73 22.40
N TYR A 588 10.46 -1.47 22.30
CA TYR A 588 11.69 -0.97 22.92
C TYR A 588 11.47 -0.35 24.30
N LYS A 589 10.22 -0.19 24.73
CA LYS A 589 9.86 0.46 25.99
C LYS A 589 10.52 1.83 26.18
N SER A 590 10.61 2.61 25.09
CA SER A 590 11.25 3.90 25.00
C SER A 590 10.44 4.84 24.13
N LEU A 591 10.32 6.12 24.51
CA LEU A 591 9.68 7.16 23.68
C LEU A 591 10.66 7.76 22.65
N ALA A 592 11.94 7.74 22.92
CA ALA A 592 12.95 8.35 22.06
C ALA A 592 13.25 7.49 20.82
N ILE A 593 13.20 6.15 20.95
CA ILE A 593 13.55 5.23 19.86
C ILE A 593 12.56 5.36 18.67
N PRO A 594 11.24 5.33 18.85
CA PRO A 594 10.30 5.52 17.75
C PRO A 594 10.56 6.79 16.95
N LEU A 595 10.79 7.92 17.62
CA LEU A 595 11.08 9.21 16.98
C LEU A 595 12.32 9.13 16.09
N VAL A 596 13.40 8.55 16.60
CA VAL A 596 14.66 8.43 15.85
C VAL A 596 14.55 7.47 14.68
N VAL A 597 13.80 6.36 14.84
CA VAL A 597 13.57 5.34 13.82
C VAL A 597 12.70 5.87 12.68
N MET A 598 11.68 6.66 13.00
CA MET A 598 10.71 7.13 11.99
C MET A 598 11.26 8.28 11.13
N ILE A 599 12.11 9.17 11.68
CA ILE A 599 12.62 10.34 10.93
C ILE A 599 13.23 9.98 9.57
N PRO A 600 14.16 9.03 9.42
CA PRO A 600 14.72 8.70 8.12
C PRO A 600 13.69 8.20 7.12
N ILE A 601 12.66 7.51 7.58
CA ILE A 601 11.63 6.91 6.74
C ILE A 601 10.65 7.97 6.27
N GLU A 602 10.19 8.85 7.17
CA GLU A 602 9.33 9.98 6.80
C GLU A 602 10.03 10.89 5.80
N VAL A 603 11.30 11.21 6.03
CA VAL A 603 12.11 11.98 5.07
C VAL A 603 12.20 11.25 3.72
N ALA A 604 12.35 9.91 3.73
CA ALA A 604 12.38 9.11 2.50
C ALA A 604 11.04 9.17 1.74
N ILE A 605 9.91 9.13 2.45
CA ILE A 605 8.58 9.27 1.86
C ILE A 605 8.44 10.64 1.19
N TYR A 606 8.80 11.73 1.88
CA TYR A 606 8.72 13.07 1.30
C TYR A 606 9.65 13.24 0.09
N PHE A 607 10.85 12.69 0.13
CA PHE A 607 11.78 12.74 -1.00
C PHE A 607 11.25 11.91 -2.19
N ASN A 608 10.72 10.72 -1.93
CA ASN A 608 10.10 9.88 -2.95
C ASN A 608 8.93 10.59 -3.63
N MET A 609 8.04 11.18 -2.83
CA MET A 609 6.85 11.86 -3.34
C MET A 609 7.13 13.24 -3.96
N ALA A 610 8.32 13.81 -3.75
CA ALA A 610 8.72 15.05 -4.42
C ALA A 610 9.17 14.84 -5.87
N VAL A 611 9.65 13.66 -6.22
CA VAL A 611 10.22 13.38 -7.56
C VAL A 611 9.21 13.57 -8.69
N PRO A 612 7.94 13.10 -8.62
CA PRO A 612 6.99 13.29 -9.69
C PRO A 612 6.75 14.77 -10.04
N TYR A 613 6.59 15.63 -9.04
CA TYR A 613 6.47 17.07 -9.26
C TYR A 613 7.70 17.66 -9.97
N LEU A 614 8.91 17.23 -9.56
CA LEU A 614 10.16 17.71 -10.17
C LEU A 614 10.34 17.19 -11.61
N ALA A 615 9.80 16.00 -11.91
CA ALA A 615 9.78 15.42 -13.26
C ALA A 615 8.64 15.96 -14.14
N GLY A 616 7.66 16.66 -13.57
CA GLY A 616 6.47 17.11 -14.29
C GLY A 616 5.48 15.99 -14.60
N GLU A 617 5.56 14.89 -13.86
CA GLU A 617 4.71 13.70 -14.00
C GLU A 617 3.46 13.80 -13.15
N LYS A 618 2.34 13.25 -13.63
CA LYS A 618 1.14 13.03 -12.85
C LYS A 618 1.23 11.66 -12.20
N VAL A 619 0.68 11.51 -11.00
CA VAL A 619 0.71 10.27 -10.23
C VAL A 619 -0.71 9.76 -10.04
N VAL A 620 -0.91 8.46 -10.23
CA VAL A 620 -2.20 7.84 -9.90
C VAL A 620 -2.44 7.94 -8.39
N PHE A 621 -3.65 8.37 -8.00
CA PHE A 621 -4.01 8.61 -6.60
C PHE A 621 -3.74 7.43 -5.65
N MET A 622 -3.89 6.21 -6.15
CA MET A 622 -3.63 4.99 -5.39
C MET A 622 -2.17 4.91 -4.93
N GLY A 623 -1.22 5.30 -5.81
CA GLY A 623 0.20 5.38 -5.47
C GLY A 623 0.47 6.34 -4.31
N TYR A 624 -0.22 7.48 -4.29
CA TYR A 624 -0.05 8.49 -3.26
C TYR A 624 -0.45 8.01 -1.86
N VAL A 625 -1.65 7.43 -1.71
CA VAL A 625 -2.19 7.00 -0.42
C VAL A 625 -1.50 5.73 0.07
N ILE A 626 -1.39 4.75 -0.82
CA ILE A 626 -0.96 3.39 -0.48
C ILE A 626 0.54 3.34 -0.23
N VAL A 627 1.34 4.06 -1.04
CA VAL A 627 2.81 4.02 -0.94
C VAL A 627 3.30 4.57 0.39
N SER A 628 2.69 5.63 0.95
CA SER A 628 3.09 6.15 2.26
C SER A 628 2.99 5.09 3.36
N CYS A 629 1.89 4.33 3.39
CA CYS A 629 1.68 3.25 4.35
C CYS A 629 2.59 2.04 4.10
N ILE A 630 2.72 1.64 2.82
CA ILE A 630 3.58 0.51 2.44
C ILE A 630 5.04 0.83 2.71
N GLN A 631 5.51 2.01 2.30
CA GLN A 631 6.88 2.41 2.51
C GLN A 631 7.21 2.51 4.00
N LEU A 632 6.33 3.13 4.81
CA LEU A 632 6.50 3.18 6.26
C LEU A 632 6.51 1.76 6.86
N GLY A 633 5.54 0.91 6.54
CA GLY A 633 5.41 -0.44 7.09
C GLY A 633 6.54 -1.39 6.65
N ALA A 634 6.96 -1.32 5.38
CA ALA A 634 7.94 -2.25 4.82
C ALA A 634 9.41 -1.82 5.02
N THR A 635 9.69 -0.54 5.30
CA THR A 635 11.07 -0.06 5.42
C THR A 635 11.48 0.34 6.84
N VAL A 636 10.52 0.41 7.78
CA VAL A 636 10.81 0.66 9.20
C VAL A 636 11.68 -0.45 9.80
N ASP A 637 11.61 -1.65 9.28
CA ASP A 637 12.37 -2.81 9.69
C ASP A 637 13.89 -2.60 9.56
N TYR A 638 14.31 -1.89 8.53
CA TYR A 638 15.74 -1.51 8.34
C TYR A 638 16.23 -0.60 9.45
N ALA A 639 15.41 0.36 9.85
CA ALA A 639 15.75 1.28 10.93
C ALA A 639 15.68 0.59 12.30
N ILE A 640 14.73 -0.32 12.51
CA ILE A 640 14.61 -1.16 13.72
C ILE A 640 15.84 -2.05 13.86
N LEU A 641 16.26 -2.75 12.81
CA LEU A 641 17.45 -3.60 12.80
C LEU A 641 18.71 -2.81 13.13
N THR A 642 18.89 -1.67 12.48
CA THR A 642 20.05 -0.80 12.70
C THR A 642 20.07 -0.29 14.14
N THR A 643 18.93 0.15 14.65
CA THR A 643 18.80 0.68 16.03
C THR A 643 19.04 -0.42 17.06
N SER A 644 18.52 -1.63 16.86
CA SER A 644 18.75 -2.79 17.74
C SER A 644 20.25 -3.13 17.81
N ASN A 645 20.91 -3.23 16.65
CA ASN A 645 22.34 -3.49 16.59
C ASN A 645 23.16 -2.37 17.27
N TYR A 646 22.71 -1.10 17.19
CA TYR A 646 23.36 0.02 17.86
C TYR A 646 23.24 -0.09 19.37
N ILE A 647 22.05 -0.34 19.89
CA ILE A 647 21.82 -0.49 21.34
C ILE A 647 22.63 -1.65 21.90
N ASP A 648 22.71 -2.77 21.19
CA ASP A 648 23.52 -3.91 21.60
C ASP A 648 25.04 -3.60 21.60
N ALA A 649 25.52 -2.92 20.55
CA ALA A 649 26.92 -2.50 20.47
C ALA A 649 27.27 -1.47 21.58
N ARG A 650 26.34 -0.57 21.94
CA ARG A 650 26.54 0.42 23.01
C ARG A 650 26.74 -0.18 24.38
N LYS A 651 26.33 -1.42 24.62
CA LYS A 651 26.62 -2.12 25.89
C LYS A 651 28.12 -2.34 26.13
N THR A 652 28.92 -2.34 25.06
CA THR A 652 30.35 -2.72 25.11
C THR A 652 31.30 -1.76 24.42
N MET A 653 30.81 -0.83 23.61
CA MET A 653 31.58 0.08 22.76
C MET A 653 31.20 1.56 22.97
N ASP A 654 32.12 2.48 22.62
CA ASP A 654 31.79 3.90 22.54
C ASP A 654 30.78 4.19 21.41
N LYS A 655 30.04 5.32 21.51
CA LYS A 655 28.97 5.67 20.55
C LYS A 655 29.44 5.76 19.08
N HIS A 656 30.67 6.17 18.84
CA HIS A 656 31.25 6.31 17.50
C HIS A 656 31.68 4.96 16.92
N GLU A 657 32.27 4.13 17.75
CA GLU A 657 32.62 2.75 17.38
C GLU A 657 31.37 1.91 17.20
N ALA A 658 30.40 2.04 18.09
CA ALA A 658 29.11 1.35 18.00
C ALA A 658 28.39 1.68 16.69
N ALA A 659 28.36 2.94 16.25
CA ALA A 659 27.76 3.32 14.98
C ALA A 659 28.45 2.65 13.77
N SER A 660 29.78 2.63 13.75
CA SER A 660 30.52 1.97 12.68
C SER A 660 30.31 0.44 12.68
N PHE A 661 30.34 -0.19 13.86
CA PHE A 661 30.10 -1.62 14.02
C PHE A 661 28.68 -2.01 13.60
N THR A 662 27.69 -1.20 13.98
CA THR A 662 26.29 -1.37 13.61
C THR A 662 26.11 -1.39 12.09
N LEU A 663 26.74 -0.44 11.38
CA LEU A 663 26.66 -0.40 9.92
C LEU A 663 27.26 -1.66 9.28
N ILE A 664 28.43 -2.11 9.72
CA ILE A 664 29.08 -3.33 9.21
C ILE A 664 28.14 -4.54 9.33
N ARG A 665 27.38 -4.61 10.44
CA ARG A 665 26.47 -5.72 10.72
C ARG A 665 25.14 -5.60 9.97
N SER A 666 24.62 -4.38 9.78
CA SER A 666 23.28 -4.14 9.22
C SER A 666 23.28 -4.01 7.69
N ILE A 667 24.34 -3.47 7.07
CA ILE A 667 24.41 -3.22 5.62
C ILE A 667 24.05 -4.46 4.79
N PRO A 668 24.61 -5.67 5.04
CA PRO A 668 24.31 -6.84 4.21
C PRO A 668 22.81 -7.16 4.15
N ALA A 669 22.14 -7.20 5.31
CA ALA A 669 20.71 -7.51 5.38
C ALA A 669 19.86 -6.41 4.72
N ILE A 670 20.15 -5.14 5.02
CA ILE A 670 19.38 -4.00 4.49
C ILE A 670 19.54 -3.88 2.97
N LEU A 671 20.76 -4.08 2.44
CA LEU A 671 20.99 -4.06 1.00
C LEU A 671 20.26 -5.22 0.30
N THR A 672 20.28 -6.43 0.88
CA THR A 672 19.57 -7.57 0.30
C THR A 672 18.09 -7.30 0.18
N SER A 673 17.44 -6.97 1.28
CA SER A 673 16.02 -6.72 1.35
C SER A 673 15.58 -5.48 0.57
N GLY A 674 16.28 -4.37 0.75
CA GLY A 674 16.01 -3.14 0.02
C GLY A 674 16.19 -3.30 -1.49
N SER A 675 17.18 -4.09 -1.95
CA SER A 675 17.36 -4.39 -3.37
C SER A 675 16.23 -5.27 -3.91
N ILE A 676 15.75 -6.23 -3.13
CA ILE A 676 14.58 -7.06 -3.51
C ILE A 676 13.36 -6.18 -3.73
N LEU A 677 13.01 -5.35 -2.75
CA LEU A 677 11.84 -4.47 -2.85
C LEU A 677 11.99 -3.45 -4.00
N THR A 678 13.18 -2.89 -4.19
CA THR A 678 13.51 -1.97 -5.28
C THR A 678 13.32 -2.64 -6.64
N ILE A 679 13.92 -3.79 -6.86
CA ILE A 679 13.87 -4.48 -8.16
C ILE A 679 12.45 -4.96 -8.46
N VAL A 680 11.75 -5.50 -7.48
CA VAL A 680 10.35 -5.91 -7.63
C VAL A 680 9.46 -4.72 -8.02
N GLY A 681 9.66 -3.56 -7.39
CA GLY A 681 8.96 -2.33 -7.76
C GLY A 681 9.25 -1.89 -9.20
N TYR A 682 10.51 -1.94 -9.64
CA TYR A 682 10.87 -1.60 -11.03
C TYR A 682 10.40 -2.65 -12.04
N VAL A 683 10.31 -3.93 -11.68
CA VAL A 683 9.70 -4.98 -12.53
C VAL A 683 8.22 -4.67 -12.77
N LEU A 684 7.48 -4.29 -11.71
CA LEU A 684 6.09 -3.83 -11.84
C LEU A 684 5.99 -2.62 -12.78
N TYR A 685 6.83 -1.61 -12.60
CA TYR A 685 6.83 -0.37 -13.39
C TYR A 685 7.06 -0.59 -14.88
N HIS A 686 8.07 -1.41 -15.24
CA HIS A 686 8.46 -1.59 -16.64
C HIS A 686 7.62 -2.60 -17.41
N ILE A 687 6.88 -3.46 -16.73
CA ILE A 687 6.10 -4.51 -17.38
C ILE A 687 4.63 -4.14 -17.47
N SER A 688 4.09 -3.49 -16.40
CA SER A 688 2.67 -3.19 -16.40
C SER A 688 2.34 -2.05 -17.35
N SER A 689 1.41 -2.31 -18.28
CA SER A 689 0.78 -1.29 -19.12
C SER A 689 -0.32 -0.52 -18.37
N ILE A 690 -0.69 -0.97 -17.18
CA ILE A 690 -1.71 -0.35 -16.34
C ILE A 690 -1.06 0.71 -15.46
N SER A 691 -1.40 1.96 -15.69
CA SER A 691 -0.78 3.10 -14.99
C SER A 691 -0.82 2.96 -13.47
N ALA A 692 -1.96 2.50 -12.90
CA ALA A 692 -2.10 2.31 -11.46
C ALA A 692 -1.09 1.32 -10.87
N ILE A 693 -0.84 0.20 -11.54
CA ILE A 693 0.09 -0.84 -11.09
C ILE A 693 1.54 -0.39 -11.34
N GLY A 694 1.80 0.19 -12.51
CA GLY A 694 3.12 0.71 -12.87
C GLY A 694 3.59 1.81 -11.92
N ASP A 695 2.79 2.84 -11.70
CA ASP A 695 3.10 3.96 -10.80
C ASP A 695 3.32 3.49 -9.36
N LEU A 696 2.46 2.58 -8.88
CA LEU A 696 2.62 1.98 -7.57
C LEU A 696 3.97 1.26 -7.46
N GLY A 697 4.32 0.46 -8.48
CA GLY A 697 5.63 -0.21 -8.57
C GLY A 697 6.80 0.77 -8.56
N HIS A 698 6.74 1.82 -9.37
CA HIS A 698 7.77 2.86 -9.45
C HIS A 698 7.98 3.57 -8.11
N LEU A 699 6.89 4.00 -7.47
CA LEU A 699 6.94 4.68 -6.18
C LEU A 699 7.49 3.76 -5.08
N ILE A 700 7.09 2.48 -5.04
CA ILE A 700 7.60 1.51 -4.06
C ILE A 700 9.08 1.23 -4.29
N GLY A 701 9.49 0.95 -5.53
CA GLY A 701 10.88 0.64 -5.86
C GLY A 701 11.83 1.78 -5.55
N ARG A 702 11.50 2.99 -5.99
CA ARG A 702 12.25 4.22 -5.71
C ARG A 702 12.25 4.55 -4.22
N GLY A 703 11.08 4.45 -3.57
CA GLY A 703 10.92 4.71 -2.14
C GLY A 703 11.75 3.77 -1.28
N ALA A 704 11.80 2.48 -1.63
CA ALA A 704 12.64 1.50 -0.95
C ALA A 704 14.13 1.87 -1.03
N TRP A 705 14.60 2.24 -2.21
CA TRP A 705 16.00 2.64 -2.42
C TRP A 705 16.38 3.90 -1.64
N ILE A 706 15.52 4.93 -1.66
CA ILE A 706 15.70 6.17 -0.88
C ILE A 706 15.71 5.85 0.62
N SER A 707 14.81 4.98 1.10
CA SER A 707 14.76 4.54 2.50
C SER A 707 16.06 3.82 2.91
N VAL A 708 16.57 2.91 2.08
CA VAL A 708 17.84 2.23 2.32
C VAL A 708 18.99 3.25 2.45
N LEU A 709 19.08 4.20 1.53
CA LEU A 709 20.13 5.23 1.56
C LEU A 709 20.05 6.07 2.84
N LEU A 710 18.86 6.52 3.23
CA LEU A 710 18.69 7.36 4.42
C LEU A 710 18.88 6.57 5.72
N VAL A 711 18.42 5.32 5.78
CA VAL A 711 18.67 4.46 6.95
C VAL A 711 20.16 4.17 7.12
N LEU A 712 20.90 3.96 6.04
CA LEU A 712 22.34 3.71 6.14
C LEU A 712 23.17 4.97 6.41
N THR A 713 22.70 6.15 6.00
CA THR A 713 23.49 7.39 6.09
C THR A 713 23.01 8.35 7.18
N LEU A 714 21.70 8.63 7.27
CA LEU A 714 21.09 9.57 8.20
C LEU A 714 20.90 8.96 9.60
N LEU A 715 20.38 7.71 9.69
CA LEU A 715 20.08 7.09 10.97
C LEU A 715 21.27 6.96 11.90
N PRO A 716 22.49 6.57 11.46
CA PRO A 716 23.65 6.54 12.33
C PRO A 716 24.03 7.91 12.89
N ALA A 717 23.80 9.00 12.14
CA ALA A 717 24.00 10.34 12.62
C ALA A 717 23.02 10.70 13.76
N LEU A 718 21.73 10.36 13.57
CA LEU A 718 20.68 10.58 14.56
C LEU A 718 20.91 9.74 15.82
N LEU A 719 21.29 8.47 15.70
CA LEU A 719 21.58 7.59 16.83
C LEU A 719 22.72 8.11 17.70
N VAL A 720 23.79 8.61 17.08
CA VAL A 720 24.92 9.21 17.83
C VAL A 720 24.53 10.54 18.48
N LEU A 721 23.68 11.35 17.84
CA LEU A 721 23.20 12.63 18.36
C LEU A 721 22.30 12.42 19.59
N VAL A 722 21.38 11.46 19.51
CA VAL A 722 20.37 11.18 20.52
C VAL A 722 20.82 10.11 21.54
N ASP A 723 22.07 9.61 21.44
CA ASP A 723 22.64 8.57 22.31
C ASP A 723 22.38 8.80 23.82
N PRO A 724 22.49 10.02 24.37
CA PRO A 724 22.20 10.23 25.80
C PRO A 724 20.75 9.95 26.20
N LEU A 725 19.81 10.09 25.27
CA LEU A 725 18.39 9.81 25.52
C LEU A 725 18.09 8.31 25.35
N LEU A 726 18.79 7.63 24.43
CA LEU A 726 18.62 6.19 24.17
C LEU A 726 19.16 5.32 25.32
N THR A 727 20.20 5.76 26.01
CA THR A 727 20.86 5.02 27.11
C THR A 727 20.16 5.20 28.45
N LYS A 728 19.27 6.23 28.61
CA LYS A 728 18.46 6.44 29.81
C LYS A 728 17.07 5.81 29.61
N ASN A 729 16.91 4.57 30.01
CA ASN A 729 15.62 3.85 29.96
C ASN A 729 14.62 4.43 30.99
N GLU A 730 14.03 5.59 30.72
CA GLU A 730 13.01 6.20 31.61
C GLU A 730 11.73 5.38 31.70
N LEU A 731 11.27 4.81 30.59
CA LEU A 731 10.06 3.97 30.58
C LEU A 731 10.25 2.66 31.35
N THR A 732 11.41 2.06 31.26
CA THR A 732 11.74 0.82 32.02
C THR A 732 11.74 1.11 33.52
N ARG A 733 12.28 2.25 33.95
CA ARG A 733 12.22 2.68 35.36
C ARG A 733 10.78 2.95 35.83
N LEU A 734 9.95 3.57 35.01
CA LEU A 734 8.53 3.79 35.30
C LEU A 734 7.75 2.48 35.35
N MET A 735 7.97 1.53 34.45
CA MET A 735 7.33 0.22 34.47
C MET A 735 7.79 -0.64 35.64
N GLU A 736 9.09 -0.67 35.95
CA GLU A 736 9.60 -1.34 37.14
C GLU A 736 9.04 -0.72 38.44
N TRP A 737 8.89 0.58 38.47
CA TRP A 737 8.26 1.27 39.61
C TRP A 737 6.78 0.90 39.75
N HIS A 738 6.03 0.82 38.64
CA HIS A 738 4.64 0.36 38.60
C HIS A 738 4.52 -1.12 38.97
N GLU A 739 5.40 -1.98 38.48
CA GLU A 739 5.42 -3.40 38.86
C GLU A 739 5.77 -3.61 40.35
N LYS A 740 6.74 -2.91 40.85
CA LYS A 740 7.09 -2.91 42.29
C LYS A 740 5.91 -2.42 43.14
N ARG A 741 5.19 -1.41 42.70
CA ARG A 741 3.99 -0.89 43.37
C ARG A 741 2.82 -1.87 43.30
N LYS A 742 2.64 -2.60 42.18
CA LYS A 742 1.63 -3.63 42.01
C LYS A 742 1.95 -4.89 42.83
N ALA A 743 3.21 -5.28 42.91
CA ALA A 743 3.70 -6.35 43.78
C ALA A 743 3.55 -6.00 45.26
N ALA A 744 3.84 -4.77 45.66
CA ALA A 744 3.61 -4.27 47.02
C ALA A 744 2.11 -4.25 47.39
N ARG A 745 1.23 -3.84 46.46
CA ARG A 745 -0.23 -3.91 46.65
C ARG A 745 -0.72 -5.37 46.75
N ARG A 746 -0.19 -6.31 45.97
CA ARG A 746 -0.52 -7.73 46.04
C ARG A 746 -0.04 -8.34 47.37
N ARG A 747 1.13 -7.98 47.90
CA ARG A 747 1.63 -8.40 49.22
C ARG A 747 0.76 -7.84 50.35
N LEU A 748 0.32 -6.61 50.29
CA LEU A 748 -0.62 -6.00 51.23
C LEU A 748 -2.00 -6.67 51.16
N ALA A 749 -2.53 -6.95 49.97
CA ALA A 749 -3.80 -7.69 49.81
C ALA A 749 -3.73 -9.14 50.30
N GLY A 750 -2.61 -9.84 50.08
CA GLY A 750 -2.36 -11.18 50.60
C GLY A 750 -2.21 -11.24 52.12
N ALA A 751 -1.67 -10.17 52.72
CA ALA A 751 -1.57 -10.06 54.19
C ALA A 751 -2.93 -9.81 54.88
N VAL A 752 -3.87 -9.20 54.18
CA VAL A 752 -5.25 -8.96 54.65
C VAL A 752 -6.10 -10.23 54.55
N ILE A 753 -5.81 -11.15 53.62
CA ILE A 753 -6.56 -12.39 53.42
C ILE A 753 -6.15 -13.50 54.45
N HIS A 754 -4.94 -13.41 55.02
CA HIS A 754 -4.43 -14.38 55.98
C HIS A 754 -4.44 -13.87 57.43
N GLY A 755 -5.48 -13.21 57.87
CA GLY A 755 -5.91 -12.96 59.25
C GLY A 755 -4.87 -13.15 60.34
N LYS A 756 -3.70 -12.46 60.33
CA LYS A 756 -2.81 -12.35 61.47
C LYS A 756 -2.98 -10.99 62.13
N PRO A 757 -3.27 -10.89 63.41
CA PRO A 757 -3.51 -9.65 64.10
C PRO A 757 -2.25 -8.85 64.19
N PHE A 758 -2.40 -7.54 63.89
CA PHE A 758 -1.35 -6.50 64.00
C PHE A 758 -0.84 -6.40 65.45
N GLY A 759 0.35 -6.98 65.73
CA GLY A 759 1.15 -6.68 66.91
C GLY A 759 1.94 -5.40 66.73
N LYS A 760 1.86 -4.57 67.76
CA LYS A 760 2.57 -3.33 68.10
C LYS A 760 3.60 -2.73 67.09
N ARG A 761 3.36 -1.46 66.78
CA ARG A 761 4.22 -0.52 66.10
C ARG A 761 5.70 -0.62 66.54
N GLN A 762 6.56 -1.12 65.72
CA GLN A 762 7.99 -0.95 65.77
C GLN A 762 8.35 0.15 64.70
N LYS A 763 8.83 1.28 65.21
CA LYS A 763 9.43 2.33 64.40
C LYS A 763 10.70 1.78 63.77
N VAL A 764 10.65 1.46 62.48
CA VAL A 764 11.85 1.17 61.70
C VAL A 764 12.47 2.52 61.31
N ARG A 765 13.56 2.88 61.98
CA ARG A 765 14.51 3.86 61.54
C ARG A 765 15.20 3.29 60.30
N VAL A 766 15.02 3.91 59.19
CA VAL A 766 15.84 3.70 57.99
C VAL A 766 17.13 4.49 58.23
N SER A 767 18.24 3.78 58.50
CA SER A 767 19.59 4.31 58.47
C SER A 767 20.02 4.49 57.03
N VAL A 768 20.23 5.72 56.64
CA VAL A 768 20.96 6.08 55.40
C VAL A 768 22.43 6.01 55.78
N SER A 769 23.14 5.00 55.28
CA SER A 769 24.59 4.96 55.21
C SER A 769 24.96 4.69 53.77
N ASP A 770 25.46 5.68 53.11
CA ASP A 770 26.70 5.63 52.34
C ASP A 770 27.03 7.07 51.86
N GLN A 771 27.89 7.68 52.63
CA GLN A 771 28.72 8.81 52.25
C GLN A 771 30.04 8.27 51.71
N GLN A 772 30.48 8.82 50.59
CA GLN A 772 31.88 9.04 50.17
C GLN A 772 31.86 9.69 48.79
N ALA A 773 32.44 10.76 48.42
CA ALA A 773 33.37 11.73 48.98
C ALA A 773 33.35 12.96 48.05
N ALA A 774 33.33 14.12 48.61
CA ALA A 774 33.63 15.38 47.92
C ALA A 774 35.00 15.89 48.38
N PRO A 775 35.75 16.66 47.62
CA PRO A 775 36.72 17.60 48.15
C PRO A 775 36.20 19.03 48.14
N GLU A 776 36.56 19.71 49.21
CA GLU A 776 36.38 21.11 49.56
C GLU A 776 37.11 22.07 48.61
N GLU A 777 36.65 23.25 48.55
CA GLU A 777 37.23 24.64 48.70
C GLU A 777 36.38 25.62 47.87
N ALA A 778 36.02 26.84 48.25
CA ALA A 778 36.34 27.69 49.34
C ALA A 778 35.26 28.80 49.45
N LYS A 779 35.03 29.21 50.65
CA LYS A 779 34.33 30.39 51.15
C LYS A 779 34.32 31.67 50.30
N GLN A 780 33.17 32.37 50.25
CA GLN A 780 32.98 33.66 50.83
C GLN A 780 31.54 34.21 50.68
N LYS A 781 30.90 34.58 51.73
CA LYS A 781 29.71 35.44 51.91
C LYS A 781 30.22 36.89 52.15
N PRO A 782 29.38 37.99 52.33
CA PRO A 782 27.90 38.11 52.24
C PRO A 782 27.45 39.50 51.68
N ALA A 783 26.15 39.74 51.81
CA ALA A 783 25.42 40.97 52.08
C ALA A 783 24.44 41.51 51.02
N GLU A 784 23.20 41.44 51.44
CA GLU A 784 22.21 42.52 51.69
C GLU A 784 21.63 43.30 50.49
N ARG A 785 20.42 43.37 50.30
CA ARG A 785 19.31 44.19 50.78
C ARG A 785 18.11 44.30 49.86
N ARG A 786 16.97 44.06 50.44
CA ARG A 786 15.68 44.81 50.39
C ARG A 786 14.86 44.91 49.07
N ARG A 787 13.64 44.38 49.21
CA ARG A 787 12.28 44.98 49.07
C ARG A 787 12.03 45.92 47.89
N HIS A 788 11.04 45.61 47.07
CA HIS A 788 9.73 46.30 47.08
C HIS A 788 8.66 45.61 46.34
N GLN A 789 7.50 45.45 47.02
CA GLN A 789 6.16 45.20 46.45
C GLN A 789 5.77 46.37 45.53
N ARG A 790 4.99 46.07 44.48
CA ARG A 790 3.70 46.72 44.26
C ARG A 790 2.86 46.06 43.20
N HIS A 791 1.60 45.85 43.60
CA HIS A 791 0.40 45.62 42.77
C HIS A 791 0.25 46.61 41.59
N ARG A 792 -0.33 46.16 40.49
CA ARG A 792 -1.55 46.77 39.94
C ARG A 792 -2.26 45.85 38.97
N ARG A 793 -3.54 45.75 39.21
CA ARG A 793 -4.67 45.29 38.42
C ARG A 793 -4.99 46.25 37.27
N ILE A 794 -5.97 45.78 36.44
CA ILE A 794 -6.85 46.52 35.49
C ILE A 794 -6.34 46.43 34.05
N SER A 795 -7.16 46.16 33.02
CA SER A 795 -8.56 45.75 32.79
C SER A 795 -8.70 45.50 31.27
N LYS A 796 -9.66 44.73 30.94
CA LYS A 796 -10.44 44.56 29.70
C LYS A 796 -10.46 45.70 28.68
N GLU A 797 -10.88 45.29 27.49
CA GLU A 797 -11.43 46.06 26.31
C GLU A 797 -10.32 46.49 25.31
N ASP A 798 -10.41 46.38 24.00
CA ASP A 798 -11.49 46.22 23.01
C ASP A 798 -10.90 45.69 21.72
N ILE A 799 -11.55 44.78 21.03
CA ILE A 799 -12.20 44.78 19.71
C ILE A 799 -11.64 45.84 18.71
N HIS A 800 -11.10 45.40 17.58
CA HIS A 800 -11.67 45.77 16.26
C HIS A 800 -11.12 44.89 15.13
N TYR A 801 -12.04 44.52 14.25
CA TYR A 801 -11.94 43.99 12.89
C TYR A 801 -11.16 44.91 11.96
N GLU A 802 -10.49 44.33 10.99
CA GLU A 802 -10.58 44.63 9.56
C GLU A 802 -9.37 44.03 8.82
N GLY A 803 -9.71 43.44 7.64
CA GLY A 803 -8.82 43.26 6.53
C GLY A 803 -8.72 41.79 6.05
#